data_c599d9de06a449d551b6a2d91c8a76d2
#
_entry.id   c599d9de06a449d551b6a2d91c8a76d2
#
_cell.length_a   1.000
_cell.length_b   1.000
_cell.length_c   1.000
_cell.angle_alpha   90.00
_cell.angle_beta   90.00
_cell.angle_gamma   90.00
#
_symmetry.space_group_name_H-M   'P 1'
#
loop_
_entity.id
_entity.type
_entity.pdbx_description
1 polymer ?
#
loop_
_entity_poly.entity_id
_entity_poly.type
_entity_poly.pdbx_seq_one_letter_code
_entity_poly.pdbx_strand_id
1 'polypeptide(L)'
;MSESITGYIDHIIFRNEDNGYTVMVLKGVSEEDELTCVGSFPVVTQGASVELEGNFTQHPVYGKQFQAVRLTEKMPEDALAMERYLGSGAIKGIGAALAGRIVRHFGDDTFQIVENEPERLSEVKGISEKKAREIAMQIAEKSDMRKAMMFLQKYGISLNLGAKIYQKYGDSVYSVLQENPYRLADDISGVGFKIADEIAYRIGIHTDSDYRIKSGMVYTLLQATGEGHVYLPKDELFQRAAELLGVDSSYMEKHLVDLAMDRKIVQKEQGDQILIYPAQYYYLELNTARMLRELDIFCPEDEKIVERRIVQIEKETGTVLDEMQKKAVQEAAGHGLLILTGGPGTGKTTTINAIIRYFEGEGAEIRLAAPTGRAAKRMTEATGYEAQTIHRLLELSGMPEDDREGQPIHFERNAENPLETDVIIIDEMSMVDIHLIHSLLMAVTAGTRLILVGDENQLPSVGPGNVLRDIIRSGQFPVVELKKIFRQASESDIVVNAHKINKGEQVEINNKSRDFFFLKRYDADIIIRVVIALIQEKLPKYVEAKPFEIQVLTPMRKGLLGVERLNQILQRYLNPPDASKKEKEIGQGLFREGDKVMQVRNNYQLEWEIRGRYGIPIEKGVGVFNGDTGIIKTINEFAETAEVEFEDGRWAEYSFKQLDEQELAYAVTIHKSQGSEYPAVIIPLLSGPRMLMNRNLLYTAVTRARKCVTVVGSEETFRDMIRNEKQQRRYSSLDQRIQETE
;
A
#
# COMPACT_ATOMS: atom_id res chain seq x y z
N MET A 1 -20.14 -20.40 -30.71
CA MET A 1 -19.22 -21.51 -31.00
C MET A 1 -17.87 -20.87 -31.22
N SER A 2 -16.84 -21.32 -30.52
CA SER A 2 -15.49 -20.84 -30.82
C SER A 2 -15.05 -21.35 -32.17
N GLU A 3 -14.54 -20.47 -32.99
CA GLU A 3 -13.96 -20.81 -34.29
C GLU A 3 -12.47 -21.10 -34.13
N SER A 4 -11.92 -21.98 -34.93
CA SER A 4 -10.47 -22.25 -34.96
C SER A 4 -9.92 -21.77 -36.29
N ILE A 5 -8.82 -21.02 -36.23
CA ILE A 5 -8.08 -20.54 -37.39
C ILE A 5 -6.63 -21.00 -37.31
N THR A 6 -6.05 -21.36 -38.44
CA THR A 6 -4.63 -21.77 -38.50
C THR A 6 -3.90 -20.85 -39.46
N GLY A 7 -2.72 -20.43 -39.07
CA GLY A 7 -1.86 -19.56 -39.85
C GLY A 7 -0.46 -19.44 -39.23
N TYR A 8 0.38 -18.57 -39.76
CA TYR A 8 1.66 -18.25 -39.15
C TYR A 8 1.72 -16.78 -38.73
N ILE A 9 2.43 -16.52 -37.63
CA ILE A 9 2.57 -15.17 -37.11
C ILE A 9 3.57 -14.40 -37.98
N ASP A 10 3.08 -13.46 -38.77
CA ASP A 10 3.93 -12.66 -39.64
C ASP A 10 4.75 -11.65 -38.84
N HIS A 11 4.07 -10.85 -38.01
CA HIS A 11 4.73 -9.95 -37.08
C HIS A 11 3.85 -9.64 -35.89
N ILE A 12 4.50 -9.20 -34.78
CA ILE A 12 3.85 -8.76 -33.58
C ILE A 12 3.80 -7.23 -33.61
N ILE A 13 2.58 -6.66 -33.58
CA ILE A 13 2.37 -5.21 -33.57
C ILE A 13 2.63 -4.65 -32.17
N PHE A 14 2.10 -5.35 -31.15
CA PHE A 14 2.23 -4.94 -29.75
C PHE A 14 2.25 -6.19 -28.87
N ARG A 15 3.08 -6.16 -27.83
CA ARG A 15 3.10 -7.15 -26.78
C ARG A 15 3.34 -6.48 -25.46
N ASN A 16 2.50 -6.82 -24.48
CA ASN A 16 2.70 -6.47 -23.08
C ASN A 16 3.31 -7.69 -22.37
N GLU A 17 4.53 -7.58 -21.92
CA GLU A 17 5.28 -8.66 -21.28
C GLU A 17 4.66 -9.10 -19.95
N ASP A 18 4.01 -8.18 -19.20
CA ASP A 18 3.47 -8.46 -17.87
C ASP A 18 2.23 -9.38 -17.90
N ASN A 19 1.34 -9.18 -18.88
CA ASN A 19 0.08 -9.91 -18.96
C ASN A 19 -0.03 -10.79 -20.19
N GLY A 20 1.02 -10.81 -21.03
CA GLY A 20 1.07 -11.58 -22.26
C GLY A 20 0.09 -11.10 -23.35
N TYR A 21 -0.57 -9.95 -23.17
CA TYR A 21 -1.48 -9.40 -24.18
C TYR A 21 -0.72 -9.05 -25.44
N THR A 22 -1.14 -9.65 -26.54
CA THR A 22 -0.44 -9.55 -27.81
C THR A 22 -1.41 -9.18 -28.91
N VAL A 23 -1.01 -8.21 -29.73
CA VAL A 23 -1.63 -7.87 -31.00
C VAL A 23 -0.69 -8.30 -32.10
N MET A 24 -1.10 -9.23 -32.95
CA MET A 24 -0.26 -9.84 -33.99
C MET A 24 -1.00 -9.99 -35.27
N VAL A 25 -0.27 -10.10 -36.39
CA VAL A 25 -0.81 -10.37 -37.71
C VAL A 25 -0.53 -11.81 -38.07
N LEU A 26 -1.60 -12.53 -38.39
CA LEU A 26 -1.54 -13.88 -39.01
C LEU A 26 -1.62 -13.81 -40.50
N LYS A 27 -0.85 -14.65 -41.21
CA LYS A 27 -0.93 -14.92 -42.62
C LYS A 27 -1.18 -16.40 -42.89
N GLY A 28 -1.75 -16.70 -44.05
CA GLY A 28 -2.06 -18.08 -44.45
C GLY A 28 -3.39 -18.62 -43.90
N VAL A 29 -4.26 -17.75 -43.41
CA VAL A 29 -5.65 -18.07 -43.06
C VAL A 29 -6.48 -18.10 -44.37
N SER A 30 -7.29 -19.10 -44.57
CA SER A 30 -7.82 -19.63 -45.86
C SER A 30 -8.59 -18.68 -46.79
N GLU A 31 -8.89 -17.43 -46.44
CA GLU A 31 -9.58 -16.47 -47.32
C GLU A 31 -9.09 -15.01 -47.19
N GLU A 32 -8.25 -14.69 -46.24
CA GLU A 32 -7.68 -13.34 -46.00
C GLU A 32 -6.15 -13.41 -46.02
N ASP A 33 -5.49 -12.54 -46.77
CA ASP A 33 -4.03 -12.52 -46.88
C ASP A 33 -3.38 -12.12 -45.53
N GLU A 34 -4.06 -11.30 -44.71
CA GLU A 34 -3.60 -10.86 -43.40
C GLU A 34 -4.78 -10.71 -42.42
N LEU A 35 -4.66 -11.26 -41.23
CA LEU A 35 -5.67 -11.17 -40.19
C LEU A 35 -5.05 -10.67 -38.85
N THR A 36 -5.59 -9.58 -38.33
CA THR A 36 -5.17 -9.09 -37.00
C THR A 36 -5.80 -9.95 -35.88
N CYS A 37 -4.97 -10.54 -35.07
CA CYS A 37 -5.38 -11.36 -33.93
C CYS A 37 -4.95 -10.71 -32.61
N VAL A 38 -5.83 -10.78 -31.63
CA VAL A 38 -5.60 -10.23 -30.29
C VAL A 38 -5.91 -11.27 -29.23
N GLY A 39 -5.08 -11.32 -28.18
CA GLY A 39 -5.28 -12.25 -27.07
C GLY A 39 -4.13 -12.17 -26.07
N SER A 40 -4.27 -12.85 -24.93
CA SER A 40 -3.19 -12.95 -23.93
C SER A 40 -2.56 -14.33 -24.01
N PHE A 41 -1.28 -14.36 -24.36
CA PHE A 41 -0.52 -15.59 -24.58
C PHE A 41 0.82 -15.53 -23.85
N PRO A 42 1.26 -16.63 -23.23
CA PRO A 42 2.49 -16.65 -22.42
C PRO A 42 3.74 -16.49 -23.29
N VAL A 43 3.73 -17.14 -24.43
CA VAL A 43 4.83 -17.11 -25.40
C VAL A 43 4.23 -16.94 -26.77
N VAL A 44 4.75 -15.99 -27.52
CA VAL A 44 4.39 -15.77 -28.93
C VAL A 44 5.68 -15.60 -29.69
N THR A 45 5.88 -16.46 -30.69
CA THR A 45 7.10 -16.44 -31.50
C THR A 45 6.75 -16.00 -32.92
N GLN A 46 7.32 -14.91 -33.38
CA GLN A 46 7.18 -14.48 -34.77
C GLN A 46 7.69 -15.58 -35.71
N GLY A 47 6.96 -15.84 -36.80
CA GLY A 47 7.25 -16.90 -37.72
C GLY A 47 6.73 -18.29 -37.32
N ALA A 48 6.19 -18.45 -36.12
CA ALA A 48 5.61 -19.71 -35.66
C ALA A 48 4.29 -20.01 -36.38
N SER A 49 4.05 -21.29 -36.72
CA SER A 49 2.76 -21.80 -37.16
C SER A 49 1.86 -22.01 -35.94
N VAL A 50 0.69 -21.42 -35.93
CA VAL A 50 -0.22 -21.44 -34.79
C VAL A 50 -1.64 -21.78 -35.19
N GLU A 51 -2.34 -22.44 -34.27
CA GLU A 51 -3.78 -22.60 -34.27
C GLU A 51 -4.35 -21.74 -33.15
N LEU A 52 -5.27 -20.84 -33.52
CA LEU A 52 -5.97 -19.96 -32.61
C LEU A 52 -7.43 -20.38 -32.48
N GLU A 53 -7.90 -20.50 -31.25
CA GLU A 53 -9.32 -20.71 -30.95
C GLU A 53 -9.88 -19.39 -30.37
N GLY A 54 -11.00 -18.91 -30.95
CA GLY A 54 -11.59 -17.64 -30.52
C GLY A 54 -12.82 -17.24 -31.31
N ASN A 55 -13.11 -15.96 -31.39
CA ASN A 55 -14.23 -15.41 -32.10
C ASN A 55 -13.82 -14.16 -32.88
N PHE A 56 -14.45 -13.93 -34.03
CA PHE A 56 -14.32 -12.67 -34.76
C PHE A 56 -15.02 -11.54 -34.00
N THR A 57 -14.34 -10.41 -33.85
CA THR A 57 -14.86 -9.20 -33.27
C THR A 57 -14.63 -8.00 -34.17
N GLN A 58 -15.49 -6.98 -34.04
CA GLN A 58 -15.36 -5.74 -34.79
C GLN A 58 -14.85 -4.64 -33.85
N HIS A 59 -13.61 -4.24 -34.05
CA HIS A 59 -13.06 -3.12 -33.26
C HIS A 59 -13.46 -1.78 -33.94
N PRO A 60 -13.92 -0.76 -33.16
CA PRO A 60 -14.42 0.51 -33.72
C PRO A 60 -13.39 1.27 -34.57
N VAL A 61 -12.09 1.15 -34.26
CA VAL A 61 -11.00 1.86 -34.91
C VAL A 61 -10.18 0.97 -35.85
N TYR A 62 -9.96 -0.30 -35.48
CA TYR A 62 -9.04 -1.21 -36.17
C TYR A 62 -9.74 -2.26 -37.03
N GLY A 63 -11.05 -2.18 -37.12
CA GLY A 63 -11.83 -3.06 -38.04
C GLY A 63 -12.02 -4.49 -37.49
N LYS A 64 -12.09 -5.46 -38.42
CA LYS A 64 -12.30 -6.86 -38.08
C LYS A 64 -11.04 -7.47 -37.45
N GLN A 65 -11.20 -8.08 -36.30
CA GLN A 65 -10.12 -8.73 -35.55
C GLN A 65 -10.58 -10.11 -35.07
N PHE A 66 -9.64 -11.01 -34.85
CA PHE A 66 -9.89 -12.29 -34.22
C PHE A 66 -9.43 -12.24 -32.77
N GLN A 67 -10.38 -12.31 -31.83
CA GLN A 67 -10.11 -12.37 -30.44
C GLN A 67 -9.88 -13.81 -30.02
N ALA A 68 -8.61 -14.17 -29.85
CA ALA A 68 -8.21 -15.52 -29.54
C ALA A 68 -8.16 -15.70 -28.00
N VAL A 69 -8.74 -16.82 -27.55
CA VAL A 69 -8.75 -17.27 -26.17
C VAL A 69 -7.62 -18.27 -25.92
N ARG A 70 -7.24 -19.02 -26.97
CA ARG A 70 -6.19 -20.03 -26.90
C ARG A 70 -5.29 -19.94 -28.11
N LEU A 71 -4.00 -20.08 -27.90
CA LEU A 71 -2.97 -20.21 -28.94
C LEU A 71 -2.26 -21.56 -28.76
N THR A 72 -2.22 -22.35 -29.79
CA THR A 72 -1.45 -23.60 -29.84
C THR A 72 -0.44 -23.47 -30.97
N GLU A 73 0.85 -23.48 -30.62
CA GLU A 73 1.92 -23.47 -31.60
C GLU A 73 2.04 -24.86 -32.22
N LYS A 74 1.97 -24.95 -33.56
CA LYS A 74 2.18 -26.20 -34.30
C LYS A 74 3.62 -26.26 -34.79
N MET A 75 4.21 -27.45 -34.73
CA MET A 75 5.50 -27.66 -35.37
C MET A 75 5.36 -27.42 -36.87
N PRO A 76 6.33 -26.73 -37.48
CA PRO A 76 6.32 -26.55 -38.92
C PRO A 76 6.35 -27.91 -39.63
N GLU A 77 5.39 -28.18 -40.48
CA GLU A 77 5.26 -29.46 -41.19
C GLU A 77 5.93 -29.43 -42.57
N ASP A 78 6.28 -28.25 -43.09
CA ASP A 78 6.94 -28.10 -44.39
C ASP A 78 8.21 -27.25 -44.32
N ALA A 79 9.07 -27.40 -45.32
CA ALA A 79 10.36 -26.72 -45.41
C ALA A 79 10.24 -25.18 -45.42
N LEU A 80 9.16 -24.62 -45.96
CA LEU A 80 8.94 -23.17 -45.98
C LEU A 80 8.57 -22.61 -44.60
N ALA A 81 7.75 -23.34 -43.85
CA ALA A 81 7.38 -22.99 -42.50
C ALA A 81 8.60 -23.11 -41.56
N MET A 82 9.46 -24.10 -41.76
CA MET A 82 10.72 -24.29 -41.07
C MET A 82 11.71 -23.11 -41.31
N GLU A 83 11.83 -22.70 -42.58
CA GLU A 83 12.69 -21.55 -42.95
C GLU A 83 12.19 -20.26 -42.29
N ARG A 84 10.89 -20.00 -42.26
CA ARG A 84 10.30 -18.83 -41.62
C ARG A 84 10.51 -18.84 -40.12
N TYR A 85 10.27 -19.97 -39.45
CA TYR A 85 10.47 -20.11 -38.02
C TYR A 85 11.92 -19.85 -37.61
N LEU A 86 12.88 -20.48 -38.25
CA LEU A 86 14.30 -20.30 -37.98
C LEU A 86 14.77 -18.88 -38.30
N GLY A 87 14.24 -18.28 -39.37
CA GLY A 87 14.64 -16.94 -39.82
C GLY A 87 13.93 -15.76 -39.18
N SER A 88 12.94 -15.99 -38.33
CA SER A 88 12.08 -14.96 -37.71
C SER A 88 12.79 -14.10 -36.64
N GLY A 89 14.03 -14.46 -36.24
CA GLY A 89 14.69 -13.88 -35.09
C GLY A 89 14.40 -14.58 -33.75
N ALA A 90 13.51 -15.57 -33.77
CA ALA A 90 13.19 -16.40 -32.60
C ALA A 90 14.41 -17.12 -32.03
N ILE A 91 15.44 -17.39 -32.85
CA ILE A 91 16.71 -17.98 -32.44
C ILE A 91 17.80 -16.96 -32.72
N LYS A 92 18.43 -16.47 -31.65
CA LYS A 92 19.52 -15.49 -31.78
C LYS A 92 20.66 -16.05 -32.62
N GLY A 93 21.03 -15.31 -33.66
CA GLY A 93 22.11 -15.68 -34.55
C GLY A 93 21.72 -16.43 -35.83
N ILE A 94 20.43 -16.74 -36.03
CA ILE A 94 19.88 -17.21 -37.29
C ILE A 94 19.04 -16.10 -37.93
N GLY A 95 19.56 -15.51 -39.01
CA GLY A 95 18.73 -14.63 -39.89
C GLY A 95 18.14 -15.39 -41.05
N ALA A 96 17.21 -14.78 -41.77
CA ALA A 96 16.47 -15.40 -42.87
C ALA A 96 17.37 -16.08 -43.93
N ALA A 97 18.49 -15.45 -44.30
CA ALA A 97 19.44 -16.04 -45.26
C ALA A 97 20.15 -17.30 -44.75
N LEU A 98 20.36 -17.41 -43.42
CA LEU A 98 20.98 -18.59 -42.81
C LEU A 98 19.93 -19.68 -42.62
N ALA A 99 18.73 -19.35 -42.21
CA ALA A 99 17.57 -20.24 -42.09
C ALA A 99 17.33 -20.96 -43.46
N GLY A 100 17.26 -20.18 -44.55
CA GLY A 100 17.09 -20.76 -45.87
C GLY A 100 18.24 -21.68 -46.34
N ARG A 101 19.44 -21.47 -45.84
CA ARG A 101 20.56 -22.41 -46.10
C ARG A 101 20.47 -23.70 -45.28
N ILE A 102 20.05 -23.61 -44.02
CA ILE A 102 19.84 -24.76 -43.13
C ILE A 102 18.73 -25.66 -43.74
N VAL A 103 17.58 -25.09 -44.06
CA VAL A 103 16.41 -25.83 -44.55
C VAL A 103 16.69 -26.42 -45.93
N ARG A 104 17.42 -25.71 -46.80
CA ARG A 104 17.83 -26.26 -48.10
C ARG A 104 18.82 -27.43 -48.00
N HIS A 105 19.63 -27.46 -46.93
CA HIS A 105 20.62 -28.53 -46.72
C HIS A 105 19.98 -29.78 -46.12
N PHE A 106 19.06 -29.62 -45.15
CA PHE A 106 18.52 -30.73 -44.38
C PHE A 106 17.04 -31.08 -44.79
N GLY A 107 16.35 -30.20 -45.52
CA GLY A 107 14.96 -30.43 -45.95
C GLY A 107 14.03 -30.59 -44.74
N ASP A 108 13.14 -31.56 -44.83
CA ASP A 108 12.14 -31.88 -43.79
C ASP A 108 12.76 -32.43 -42.49
N ASP A 109 14.01 -32.91 -42.56
CA ASP A 109 14.71 -33.40 -41.35
C ASP A 109 15.33 -32.27 -40.52
N THR A 110 15.17 -31.01 -40.92
CA THR A 110 15.82 -29.86 -40.27
C THR A 110 15.60 -29.81 -38.75
N PHE A 111 14.36 -29.95 -38.28
CA PHE A 111 14.08 -29.91 -36.84
C PHE A 111 14.60 -31.14 -36.09
N GLN A 112 14.52 -32.32 -36.67
CA GLN A 112 15.05 -33.54 -36.09
C GLN A 112 16.58 -33.43 -35.89
N ILE A 113 17.28 -32.84 -36.87
CA ILE A 113 18.73 -32.63 -36.82
C ILE A 113 19.07 -31.56 -35.75
N VAL A 114 18.29 -30.47 -35.70
CA VAL A 114 18.53 -29.41 -34.70
C VAL A 114 18.32 -29.90 -33.26
N GLU A 115 17.33 -30.77 -33.05
CA GLU A 115 17.03 -31.31 -31.70
C GLU A 115 17.98 -32.46 -31.33
N ASN A 116 18.26 -33.40 -32.24
CA ASN A 116 18.94 -34.65 -31.86
C ASN A 116 20.43 -34.73 -32.32
N GLU A 117 20.75 -33.99 -33.38
CA GLU A 117 22.12 -34.03 -33.97
C GLU A 117 22.63 -32.61 -34.28
N PRO A 118 22.64 -31.68 -33.28
CA PRO A 118 22.88 -30.25 -33.51
C PRO A 118 24.27 -29.94 -34.06
N GLU A 119 25.27 -30.80 -33.83
CA GLU A 119 26.62 -30.69 -34.38
C GLU A 119 26.62 -30.71 -35.92
N ARG A 120 25.63 -31.37 -36.54
CA ARG A 120 25.50 -31.42 -38.00
C ARG A 120 25.13 -30.08 -38.61
N LEU A 121 24.59 -29.13 -37.83
CA LEU A 121 24.42 -27.77 -38.32
C LEU A 121 25.72 -27.12 -38.82
N SER A 122 26.88 -27.57 -38.32
CA SER A 122 28.17 -27.12 -38.81
C SER A 122 28.48 -27.52 -40.24
N GLU A 123 27.75 -28.48 -40.88
CA GLU A 123 27.82 -28.83 -42.29
C GLU A 123 27.34 -27.66 -43.18
N VAL A 124 26.55 -26.73 -42.62
CA VAL A 124 26.01 -25.56 -43.31
C VAL A 124 26.99 -24.42 -43.32
N LYS A 125 27.39 -23.94 -44.49
CA LYS A 125 28.32 -22.82 -44.64
C LYS A 125 27.86 -21.57 -43.85
N GLY A 126 28.67 -21.18 -42.85
CA GLY A 126 28.43 -20.03 -42.00
C GLY A 126 27.95 -20.38 -40.58
N ILE A 127 27.95 -21.66 -40.23
CA ILE A 127 27.72 -22.15 -38.88
C ILE A 127 29.00 -22.85 -38.37
N SER A 128 29.55 -22.34 -37.28
CA SER A 128 30.64 -23.03 -36.59
C SER A 128 30.07 -24.04 -35.59
N GLU A 129 30.83 -25.03 -35.14
CA GLU A 129 30.41 -25.98 -34.11
C GLU A 129 29.90 -25.26 -32.83
N LYS A 130 30.56 -24.16 -32.44
CA LYS A 130 30.15 -23.36 -31.29
C LYS A 130 28.74 -22.79 -31.53
N LYS A 131 28.51 -22.22 -32.70
CA LYS A 131 27.21 -21.63 -33.06
C LYS A 131 26.11 -22.71 -33.22
N ALA A 132 26.46 -23.89 -33.71
CA ALA A 132 25.53 -25.02 -33.78
C ALA A 132 25.05 -25.43 -32.37
N ARG A 133 25.95 -25.51 -31.39
CA ARG A 133 25.60 -25.79 -29.99
C ARG A 133 24.73 -24.68 -29.36
N GLU A 134 25.09 -23.40 -29.60
CA GLU A 134 24.27 -22.27 -29.11
C GLU A 134 22.84 -22.29 -29.67
N ILE A 135 22.64 -22.65 -30.91
CA ILE A 135 21.32 -22.80 -31.57
C ILE A 135 20.54 -23.95 -30.91
N ALA A 136 21.18 -25.11 -30.75
CA ALA A 136 20.57 -26.27 -30.13
C ALA A 136 20.14 -26.00 -28.68
N MET A 137 20.99 -25.34 -27.89
CA MET A 137 20.62 -24.93 -26.52
C MET A 137 19.41 -24.04 -26.47
N GLN A 138 19.27 -23.03 -27.36
CA GLN A 138 18.11 -22.16 -27.39
C GLN A 138 16.80 -22.90 -27.78
N ILE A 139 16.90 -23.88 -28.67
CA ILE A 139 15.70 -24.68 -29.07
C ILE A 139 15.31 -25.64 -27.95
N ALA A 140 16.30 -26.29 -27.30
CA ALA A 140 16.06 -27.16 -26.16
C ALA A 140 15.40 -26.38 -24.99
N GLU A 141 15.93 -25.21 -24.64
CA GLU A 141 15.37 -24.35 -23.58
C GLU A 141 13.92 -23.98 -23.85
N LYS A 142 13.57 -23.62 -25.09
CA LYS A 142 12.18 -23.33 -25.48
C LYS A 142 11.27 -24.54 -25.40
N SER A 143 11.78 -25.71 -25.78
CA SER A 143 11.04 -26.98 -25.67
C SER A 143 10.76 -27.34 -24.23
N ASP A 144 11.74 -27.21 -23.35
CA ASP A 144 11.62 -27.53 -21.93
C ASP A 144 10.72 -26.55 -21.20
N MET A 145 10.82 -25.26 -21.49
CA MET A 145 9.86 -24.26 -21.01
C MET A 145 8.42 -24.63 -21.41
N ARG A 146 8.17 -25.05 -22.64
CA ARG A 146 6.85 -25.46 -23.11
C ARG A 146 6.32 -26.68 -22.33
N LYS A 147 7.15 -27.70 -22.13
CA LYS A 147 6.81 -28.89 -21.35
C LYS A 147 6.48 -28.52 -19.89
N ALA A 148 7.27 -27.64 -19.28
CA ALA A 148 7.04 -27.14 -17.94
C ALA A 148 5.71 -26.36 -17.85
N MET A 149 5.42 -25.52 -18.82
CA MET A 149 4.16 -24.77 -18.86
C MET A 149 2.94 -25.70 -18.99
N MET A 150 3.00 -26.73 -19.82
CA MET A 150 1.95 -27.74 -19.93
C MET A 150 1.76 -28.53 -18.61
N PHE A 151 2.86 -28.85 -17.95
CA PHE A 151 2.81 -29.50 -16.65
C PHE A 151 2.14 -28.60 -15.59
N LEU A 152 2.52 -27.32 -15.52
CA LEU A 152 1.96 -26.35 -14.59
C LEU A 152 0.47 -26.11 -14.84
N GLN A 153 0.05 -26.04 -16.10
CA GLN A 153 -1.36 -25.89 -16.46
C GLN A 153 -2.22 -27.08 -15.99
N LYS A 154 -1.68 -28.29 -15.98
CA LYS A 154 -2.38 -29.48 -15.45
C LYS A 154 -2.83 -29.28 -14.02
N TYR A 155 -2.09 -28.52 -13.24
CA TYR A 155 -2.43 -28.16 -11.85
C TYR A 155 -3.16 -26.82 -11.72
N GLY A 156 -3.63 -26.26 -12.83
CA GLY A 156 -4.44 -25.03 -12.86
C GLY A 156 -3.65 -23.78 -12.60
N ILE A 157 -2.33 -23.81 -12.77
CA ILE A 157 -1.45 -22.65 -12.68
C ILE A 157 -1.63 -21.84 -13.99
N SER A 158 -1.89 -20.53 -13.85
CA SER A 158 -2.04 -19.66 -15.00
C SER A 158 -0.71 -19.54 -15.75
N LEU A 159 -0.79 -19.21 -17.03
CA LEU A 159 0.39 -19.13 -17.90
C LEU A 159 1.40 -18.08 -17.42
N ASN A 160 0.92 -16.91 -16.95
CA ASN A 160 1.78 -15.85 -16.45
C ASN A 160 2.52 -16.29 -15.16
N LEU A 161 1.80 -16.93 -14.24
CA LEU A 161 2.41 -17.48 -13.03
C LEU A 161 3.35 -18.63 -13.36
N GLY A 162 3.00 -19.48 -14.32
CA GLY A 162 3.85 -20.56 -14.81
C GLY A 162 5.17 -20.06 -15.37
N ALA A 163 5.14 -18.95 -16.14
CA ALA A 163 6.36 -18.33 -16.67
C ALA A 163 7.28 -17.83 -15.55
N LYS A 164 6.75 -17.13 -14.53
CA LYS A 164 7.53 -16.70 -13.36
C LYS A 164 8.13 -17.88 -12.60
N ILE A 165 7.35 -18.97 -12.42
CA ILE A 165 7.81 -20.21 -11.76
C ILE A 165 8.97 -20.83 -12.56
N TYR A 166 8.82 -20.97 -13.86
CA TYR A 166 9.86 -21.55 -14.71
C TYR A 166 11.11 -20.67 -14.76
N GLN A 167 10.95 -19.35 -14.85
CA GLN A 167 12.08 -18.41 -14.80
C GLN A 167 12.89 -18.53 -13.50
N LYS A 168 12.24 -18.81 -12.37
CA LYS A 168 12.89 -18.97 -11.07
C LYS A 168 13.57 -20.32 -10.90
N TYR A 169 12.91 -21.41 -11.31
CA TYR A 169 13.35 -22.77 -10.98
C TYR A 169 13.90 -23.56 -12.18
N GLY A 170 13.65 -23.12 -13.41
CA GLY A 170 14.02 -23.87 -14.61
C GLY A 170 13.46 -25.30 -14.56
N ASP A 171 14.32 -26.27 -14.87
CA ASP A 171 13.97 -27.68 -14.87
C ASP A 171 13.67 -28.25 -13.47
N SER A 172 14.10 -27.54 -12.41
CA SER A 172 13.80 -27.96 -11.02
C SER A 172 12.34 -27.77 -10.64
N VAL A 173 11.52 -27.15 -11.51
CA VAL A 173 10.09 -26.90 -11.24
C VAL A 173 9.35 -28.19 -10.91
N TYR A 174 9.68 -29.30 -11.56
CA TYR A 174 9.01 -30.58 -11.34
C TYR A 174 9.26 -31.13 -9.93
N SER A 175 10.53 -31.12 -9.49
CA SER A 175 10.91 -31.59 -8.15
C SER A 175 10.38 -30.66 -7.06
N VAL A 176 10.48 -29.35 -7.24
CA VAL A 176 9.98 -28.37 -6.28
C VAL A 176 8.47 -28.56 -6.04
N LEU A 177 7.68 -28.71 -7.09
CA LEU A 177 6.24 -28.88 -6.94
C LEU A 177 5.86 -30.22 -6.33
N GLN A 178 6.59 -31.28 -6.63
CA GLN A 178 6.32 -32.63 -6.09
C GLN A 178 6.77 -32.78 -4.64
N GLU A 179 7.89 -32.17 -4.26
CA GLU A 179 8.46 -32.29 -2.92
C GLU A 179 7.86 -31.25 -1.96
N ASN A 180 7.85 -29.98 -2.36
CA ASN A 180 7.40 -28.89 -1.50
C ASN A 180 6.87 -27.69 -2.31
N PRO A 181 5.58 -27.71 -2.73
CA PRO A 181 4.97 -26.62 -3.49
C PRO A 181 4.86 -25.29 -2.69
N TYR A 182 4.98 -25.35 -1.34
CA TYR A 182 4.92 -24.14 -0.51
C TYR A 182 6.14 -23.24 -0.67
N ARG A 183 7.23 -23.75 -1.26
CA ARG A 183 8.37 -22.90 -1.69
C ARG A 183 7.96 -21.83 -2.68
N LEU A 184 6.90 -22.04 -3.44
CA LEU A 184 6.37 -21.01 -4.33
C LEU A 184 5.95 -19.75 -3.57
N ALA A 185 5.43 -19.91 -2.35
CA ALA A 185 5.03 -18.78 -1.52
C ALA A 185 6.22 -18.01 -0.91
N ASP A 186 7.36 -18.69 -0.76
CA ASP A 186 8.60 -18.09 -0.27
C ASP A 186 9.40 -17.38 -1.40
N ASP A 187 9.40 -17.98 -2.60
CA ASP A 187 10.37 -17.66 -3.65
C ASP A 187 9.77 -16.82 -4.80
N ILE A 188 8.43 -16.75 -4.91
CA ILE A 188 7.75 -16.09 -6.05
C ILE A 188 6.81 -15.00 -5.57
N SER A 189 7.10 -13.78 -5.98
CA SER A 189 6.24 -12.64 -5.70
C SER A 189 4.84 -12.82 -6.31
N GLY A 190 3.82 -12.48 -5.53
CA GLY A 190 2.42 -12.66 -5.91
C GLY A 190 1.85 -14.05 -5.63
N VAL A 191 2.65 -15.01 -5.16
CA VAL A 191 2.20 -16.33 -4.69
C VAL A 191 2.12 -16.35 -3.17
N GLY A 192 0.93 -16.20 -2.61
CA GLY A 192 0.72 -16.40 -1.17
C GLY A 192 0.43 -17.87 -0.81
N PHE A 193 0.43 -18.14 0.51
CA PHE A 193 0.12 -19.49 1.06
C PHE A 193 -1.13 -20.11 0.43
N LYS A 194 -2.22 -19.35 0.26
CA LYS A 194 -3.49 -19.88 -0.28
C LYS A 194 -3.35 -20.44 -1.69
N ILE A 195 -2.59 -19.76 -2.55
CA ILE A 195 -2.32 -20.22 -3.92
C ILE A 195 -1.44 -21.46 -3.89
N ALA A 196 -0.39 -21.47 -3.07
CA ALA A 196 0.49 -22.61 -2.89
C ALA A 196 -0.26 -23.81 -2.31
N ASP A 197 -1.19 -23.60 -1.35
CA ASP A 197 -2.03 -24.64 -0.73
C ASP A 197 -3.01 -25.25 -1.73
N GLU A 198 -3.62 -24.44 -2.61
CA GLU A 198 -4.47 -24.91 -3.69
C GLU A 198 -3.69 -25.75 -4.71
N ILE A 199 -2.48 -25.33 -5.07
CA ILE A 199 -1.58 -26.08 -5.96
C ILE A 199 -1.19 -27.42 -5.29
N ALA A 200 -0.80 -27.38 -4.01
CA ALA A 200 -0.44 -28.54 -3.23
C ALA A 200 -1.58 -29.57 -3.16
N TYR A 201 -2.80 -29.10 -2.92
CA TYR A 201 -4.00 -29.94 -2.93
C TYR A 201 -4.22 -30.63 -4.27
N ARG A 202 -4.07 -29.91 -5.39
CA ARG A 202 -4.23 -30.48 -6.74
C ARG A 202 -3.13 -31.47 -7.11
N ILE A 203 -1.93 -31.31 -6.54
CA ILE A 203 -0.81 -32.24 -6.72
C ILE A 203 -1.00 -33.52 -5.86
N GLY A 204 -1.84 -33.43 -4.80
CA GLY A 204 -2.11 -34.55 -3.90
C GLY A 204 -1.23 -34.56 -2.65
N ILE A 205 -0.71 -33.42 -2.23
CA ILE A 205 0.01 -33.29 -0.96
C ILE A 205 -0.98 -33.46 0.19
N HIS A 206 -0.62 -34.25 1.20
CA HIS A 206 -1.45 -34.47 2.37
C HIS A 206 -1.70 -33.21 3.19
N THR A 207 -2.91 -33.09 3.76
CA THR A 207 -3.34 -31.92 4.52
C THR A 207 -2.58 -31.72 5.84
N ASP A 208 -1.95 -32.75 6.35
CA ASP A 208 -1.13 -32.79 7.57
C ASP A 208 0.39 -32.78 7.27
N SER A 209 0.79 -32.49 6.04
CA SER A 209 2.21 -32.47 5.68
C SER A 209 2.97 -31.40 6.48
N ASP A 210 4.19 -31.74 6.88
CA ASP A 210 5.07 -30.86 7.65
C ASP A 210 5.30 -29.49 6.94
N TYR A 211 5.44 -29.53 5.61
CA TYR A 211 5.62 -28.32 4.79
C TYR A 211 4.38 -27.41 4.83
N ARG A 212 3.18 -28.00 4.77
CA ARG A 212 1.93 -27.28 4.87
C ARG A 212 1.78 -26.59 6.22
N ILE A 213 2.03 -27.31 7.30
CA ILE A 213 1.90 -26.81 8.66
C ILE A 213 2.91 -25.66 8.88
N LYS A 214 4.19 -25.86 8.53
CA LYS A 214 5.22 -24.81 8.64
C LYS A 214 4.86 -23.54 7.86
N SER A 215 4.48 -23.70 6.60
CA SER A 215 4.10 -22.56 5.75
C SER A 215 2.83 -21.86 6.25
N GLY A 216 1.84 -22.63 6.72
CA GLY A 216 0.62 -22.09 7.30
C GLY A 216 0.84 -21.31 8.61
N MET A 217 1.76 -21.78 9.47
CA MET A 217 2.14 -21.05 10.69
C MET A 217 2.81 -19.72 10.37
N VAL A 218 3.76 -19.69 9.43
CA VAL A 218 4.43 -18.45 8.98
C VAL A 218 3.41 -17.50 8.34
N TYR A 219 2.51 -18.03 7.50
CA TYR A 219 1.45 -17.24 6.88
C TYR A 219 0.51 -16.62 7.92
N THR A 220 0.13 -17.37 8.95
CA THR A 220 -0.69 -16.86 10.06
C THR A 220 -0.02 -15.71 10.79
N LEU A 221 1.29 -15.81 11.05
CA LEU A 221 2.07 -14.72 11.63
C LEU A 221 2.09 -13.49 10.72
N LEU A 222 2.30 -13.67 9.41
CA LEU A 222 2.31 -12.57 8.45
C LEU A 222 0.91 -11.95 8.27
N GLN A 223 -0.16 -12.72 8.35
CA GLN A 223 -1.52 -12.16 8.38
C GLN A 223 -1.74 -11.28 9.62
N ALA A 224 -1.26 -11.72 10.77
CA ALA A 224 -1.37 -10.95 12.01
C ALA A 224 -0.63 -9.60 11.93
N THR A 225 0.43 -9.49 11.12
CA THR A 225 1.08 -8.18 10.90
C THR A 225 0.19 -7.20 10.15
N GLY A 226 -0.64 -7.68 9.23
CA GLY A 226 -1.69 -6.87 8.58
C GLY A 226 -2.78 -6.37 9.55
N GLU A 227 -2.93 -7.02 10.70
CA GLU A 227 -3.81 -6.60 11.81
C GLU A 227 -3.10 -5.66 12.80
N GLY A 228 -1.83 -5.34 12.56
CA GLY A 228 -1.01 -4.45 13.38
C GLY A 228 -0.15 -5.15 14.42
N HIS A 229 -0.16 -6.49 14.50
CA HIS A 229 0.71 -7.24 15.40
C HIS A 229 2.14 -7.34 14.86
N VAL A 230 3.11 -7.43 15.76
CA VAL A 230 4.51 -7.71 15.42
C VAL A 230 4.86 -9.17 15.74
N TYR A 231 4.19 -9.72 16.71
CA TYR A 231 4.27 -11.13 17.11
C TYR A 231 2.90 -11.68 17.49
N LEU A 232 2.80 -12.99 17.68
CA LEU A 232 1.68 -13.62 18.37
C LEU A 232 2.19 -14.44 19.57
N PRO A 233 1.43 -14.49 20.68
CA PRO A 233 1.63 -15.52 21.69
C PRO A 233 1.47 -16.90 21.08
N LYS A 234 2.27 -17.86 21.52
CA LYS A 234 2.29 -19.24 20.98
C LYS A 234 0.89 -19.86 20.90
N ASP A 235 0.11 -19.75 21.97
CA ASP A 235 -1.22 -20.36 22.02
C ASP A 235 -2.18 -19.72 21.00
N GLU A 236 -2.10 -18.42 20.81
CA GLU A 236 -2.89 -17.69 19.82
C GLU A 236 -2.46 -18.04 18.39
N LEU A 237 -1.14 -18.15 18.13
CA LEU A 237 -0.64 -18.62 16.85
C LEU A 237 -1.19 -20.01 16.53
N PHE A 238 -1.13 -20.95 17.49
CA PHE A 238 -1.58 -22.31 17.30
C PHE A 238 -3.09 -22.38 17.04
N GLN A 239 -3.88 -21.61 17.78
CA GLN A 239 -5.32 -21.55 17.56
C GLN A 239 -5.64 -21.04 16.15
N ARG A 240 -5.09 -19.90 15.76
CA ARG A 240 -5.34 -19.30 14.44
C ARG A 240 -4.85 -20.18 13.29
N ALA A 241 -3.68 -20.79 13.45
CA ALA A 241 -3.13 -21.70 12.44
C ALA A 241 -3.94 -23.01 12.35
N ALA A 242 -4.43 -23.54 13.47
CA ALA A 242 -5.33 -24.69 13.49
C ALA A 242 -6.65 -24.43 12.75
N GLU A 243 -7.24 -23.26 12.96
CA GLU A 243 -8.44 -22.80 12.24
C GLU A 243 -8.17 -22.63 10.73
N LEU A 244 -7.03 -22.08 10.34
CA LEU A 244 -6.63 -21.90 8.94
C LEU A 244 -6.42 -23.23 8.22
N LEU A 245 -5.68 -24.13 8.86
CA LEU A 245 -5.21 -25.39 8.27
C LEU A 245 -6.21 -26.53 8.39
N GLY A 246 -7.17 -26.44 9.33
CA GLY A 246 -8.12 -27.51 9.64
C GLY A 246 -7.45 -28.72 10.29
N VAL A 247 -6.36 -28.52 11.06
CA VAL A 247 -5.61 -29.57 11.76
C VAL A 247 -5.54 -29.28 13.26
N ASP A 248 -5.29 -30.31 14.05
CA ASP A 248 -5.14 -30.17 15.50
C ASP A 248 -3.84 -29.38 15.83
N SER A 249 -3.92 -28.51 16.82
CA SER A 249 -2.79 -27.66 17.25
C SER A 249 -1.58 -28.44 17.76
N SER A 250 -1.78 -29.69 18.24
CA SER A 250 -0.68 -30.56 18.68
C SER A 250 0.34 -30.88 17.58
N TYR A 251 -0.07 -30.83 16.32
CA TYR A 251 0.86 -31.02 15.19
C TYR A 251 1.88 -29.88 15.02
N MET A 252 1.65 -28.71 15.62
CA MET A 252 2.44 -27.51 15.39
C MET A 252 3.69 -27.41 16.26
N GLU A 253 3.64 -27.97 17.47
CA GLU A 253 4.72 -27.84 18.48
C GLU A 253 6.08 -28.27 17.93
N LYS A 254 6.14 -29.43 17.26
CA LYS A 254 7.38 -29.98 16.70
C LYS A 254 8.01 -29.08 15.63
N HIS A 255 7.23 -28.21 14.98
CA HIS A 255 7.70 -27.39 13.89
C HIS A 255 8.28 -26.04 14.30
N LEU A 256 8.06 -25.62 15.56
CA LEU A 256 8.61 -24.35 16.05
C LEU A 256 10.14 -24.34 16.03
N VAL A 257 10.76 -25.46 16.44
CA VAL A 257 12.22 -25.57 16.45
C VAL A 257 12.77 -25.52 15.03
N ASP A 258 12.16 -26.26 14.11
CA ASP A 258 12.56 -26.26 12.71
C ASP A 258 12.46 -24.86 12.08
N LEU A 259 11.33 -24.17 12.29
CA LEU A 259 11.12 -22.81 11.78
C LEU A 259 12.11 -21.80 12.36
N ALA A 260 12.52 -21.98 13.62
CA ALA A 260 13.55 -21.17 14.24
C ALA A 260 14.94 -21.48 13.67
N MET A 261 15.28 -22.75 13.42
CA MET A 261 16.51 -23.16 12.75
C MET A 261 16.58 -22.64 11.30
N ASP A 262 15.45 -22.64 10.60
CA ASP A 262 15.29 -22.08 9.26
C ASP A 262 15.30 -20.52 9.24
N ARG A 263 15.44 -19.88 10.41
CA ARG A 263 15.42 -18.42 10.59
C ARG A 263 14.16 -17.74 10.07
N LYS A 264 13.03 -18.45 10.01
CA LYS A 264 11.74 -17.90 9.61
C LYS A 264 11.02 -17.27 10.77
N ILE A 265 11.24 -17.74 11.97
CA ILE A 265 10.68 -17.21 13.21
C ILE A 265 11.75 -16.99 14.27
N VAL A 266 11.42 -16.14 15.25
CA VAL A 266 12.16 -16.00 16.50
C VAL A 266 11.21 -16.28 17.66
N GLN A 267 11.66 -17.10 18.60
CA GLN A 267 10.93 -17.37 19.84
C GLN A 267 11.56 -16.58 20.98
N LYS A 268 10.74 -15.91 21.79
CA LYS A 268 11.18 -15.21 22.99
C LYS A 268 10.29 -15.57 24.16
N GLU A 269 10.90 -15.97 25.25
CA GLU A 269 10.20 -16.18 26.53
C GLU A 269 9.96 -14.85 27.26
N GLN A 270 8.75 -14.63 27.72
CA GLN A 270 8.36 -13.48 28.52
C GLN A 270 7.43 -13.92 29.65
N GLY A 271 7.97 -14.05 30.85
CA GLY A 271 7.26 -14.68 31.97
C GLY A 271 6.81 -16.10 31.60
N ASP A 272 5.53 -16.38 31.74
CA ASP A 272 4.95 -17.69 31.42
C ASP A 272 4.52 -17.84 29.93
N GLN A 273 4.77 -16.83 29.10
CA GLN A 273 4.36 -16.83 27.69
C GLN A 273 5.56 -16.94 26.74
N ILE A 274 5.36 -17.68 25.67
CA ILE A 274 6.29 -17.73 24.54
C ILE A 274 5.74 -16.85 23.42
N LEU A 275 6.53 -15.88 22.99
CA LEU A 275 6.19 -14.95 21.91
C LEU A 275 6.84 -15.43 20.62
N ILE A 276 6.05 -15.54 19.57
CA ILE A 276 6.51 -16.02 18.26
C ILE A 276 6.46 -14.87 17.26
N TYR A 277 7.62 -14.50 16.75
CA TYR A 277 7.78 -13.43 15.76
C TYR A 277 8.09 -14.01 14.39
N PRO A 278 7.59 -13.43 13.29
CA PRO A 278 8.31 -13.53 12.02
C PRO A 278 9.69 -12.92 12.22
N ALA A 279 10.75 -13.61 11.80
CA ALA A 279 12.13 -13.22 12.13
C ALA A 279 12.45 -11.77 11.71
N GLN A 280 11.97 -11.34 10.53
CA GLN A 280 12.13 -9.98 10.03
C GLN A 280 11.60 -8.91 11.01
N TYR A 281 10.45 -9.14 11.64
CA TYR A 281 9.86 -8.16 12.57
C TYR A 281 10.57 -8.12 13.93
N TYR A 282 11.10 -9.26 14.38
CA TYR A 282 11.95 -9.29 15.57
C TYR A 282 13.18 -8.40 15.42
N TYR A 283 13.91 -8.58 14.31
CA TYR A 283 15.11 -7.77 14.04
C TYR A 283 14.78 -6.32 13.71
N LEU A 284 13.60 -6.07 13.12
CA LEU A 284 13.13 -4.72 12.84
C LEU A 284 12.93 -3.93 14.16
N GLU A 285 12.23 -4.50 15.15
CA GLU A 285 12.08 -3.87 16.46
C GLU A 285 13.42 -3.72 17.18
N LEU A 286 14.26 -4.75 17.16
CA LEU A 286 15.56 -4.74 17.81
C LEU A 286 16.47 -3.64 17.24
N ASN A 287 16.57 -3.53 15.93
CA ASN A 287 17.39 -2.52 15.27
C ASN A 287 16.82 -1.11 15.51
N THR A 288 15.49 -0.96 15.47
CA THR A 288 14.83 0.31 15.77
C THR A 288 15.13 0.76 17.22
N ALA A 289 15.04 -0.15 18.18
CA ALA A 289 15.36 0.14 19.57
C ALA A 289 16.81 0.61 19.74
N ARG A 290 17.76 -0.09 19.09
CA ARG A 290 19.19 0.29 19.13
C ARG A 290 19.41 1.67 18.53
N MET A 291 18.87 1.96 17.33
CA MET A 291 19.03 3.27 16.69
C MET A 291 18.43 4.41 17.53
N LEU A 292 17.26 4.18 18.17
CA LEU A 292 16.69 5.18 19.09
C LEU A 292 17.60 5.48 20.28
N ARG A 293 18.22 4.45 20.84
CA ARG A 293 19.17 4.62 21.97
C ARG A 293 20.46 5.32 21.53
N GLU A 294 21.00 4.97 20.38
CA GLU A 294 22.19 5.60 19.80
C GLU A 294 21.97 7.08 19.44
N LEU A 295 20.72 7.44 19.10
CA LEU A 295 20.36 8.81 18.73
C LEU A 295 20.21 9.73 19.96
N ASP A 296 19.77 9.20 21.13
CA ASP A 296 19.54 10.01 22.33
C ASP A 296 20.85 10.36 23.03
N ILE A 297 21.61 11.26 22.42
CA ILE A 297 22.82 11.82 22.99
C ILE A 297 22.46 13.01 23.84
N PHE A 298 22.83 12.97 25.13
CA PHE A 298 22.67 14.12 26.04
C PHE A 298 23.72 15.20 25.71
N CYS A 299 23.24 16.37 25.33
CA CYS A 299 24.07 17.55 25.05
C CYS A 299 23.73 18.63 26.09
N PRO A 300 24.47 18.72 27.21
CA PRO A 300 24.16 19.70 28.25
C PRO A 300 24.33 21.13 27.72
N GLU A 301 23.25 21.89 27.73
CA GLU A 301 23.27 23.33 27.47
C GLU A 301 23.13 24.12 28.81
N ASP A 302 23.65 25.34 28.84
CA ASP A 302 23.45 26.22 29.97
C ASP A 302 21.99 26.63 30.08
N GLU A 303 21.28 26.15 31.13
CA GLU A 303 19.87 26.46 31.39
C GLU A 303 19.55 27.95 31.28
N LYS A 304 20.48 28.82 31.71
CA LYS A 304 20.28 30.27 31.64
C LYS A 304 20.31 30.81 30.21
N ILE A 305 21.04 30.15 29.31
CA ILE A 305 21.07 30.51 27.89
C ILE A 305 19.75 30.10 27.28
N VAL A 306 19.30 28.89 27.52
CA VAL A 306 18.02 28.37 27.01
C VAL A 306 16.85 29.21 27.50
N GLU A 307 16.80 29.55 28.80
CA GLU A 307 15.77 30.43 29.38
C GLU A 307 15.75 31.82 28.75
N ARG A 308 16.91 32.46 28.56
CA ARG A 308 16.99 33.78 27.91
C ARG A 308 16.44 33.72 26.49
N ARG A 309 16.73 32.65 25.77
CA ARG A 309 16.22 32.44 24.44
C ARG A 309 14.70 32.22 24.41
N ILE A 310 14.17 31.40 25.34
CA ILE A 310 12.73 31.23 25.48
C ILE A 310 12.06 32.59 25.74
N VAL A 311 12.59 33.42 26.63
CA VAL A 311 12.06 34.77 26.88
C VAL A 311 12.14 35.66 25.66
N GLN A 312 13.19 35.53 24.84
CA GLN A 312 13.29 36.24 23.56
C GLN A 312 12.22 35.79 22.60
N ILE A 313 12.02 34.48 22.42
CA ILE A 313 10.97 33.89 21.56
C ILE A 313 9.58 34.36 21.99
N GLU A 314 9.29 34.36 23.32
CA GLU A 314 8.02 34.89 23.84
C GLU A 314 7.79 36.36 23.47
N LYS A 315 8.84 37.18 23.50
CA LYS A 315 8.76 38.60 23.10
C LYS A 315 8.55 38.78 21.60
N GLU A 316 9.25 38.00 20.78
CA GLU A 316 9.18 38.07 19.32
C GLU A 316 7.84 37.60 18.77
N THR A 317 7.30 36.52 19.37
CA THR A 317 6.02 35.93 18.96
C THR A 317 4.80 36.53 19.63
N GLY A 318 4.99 37.28 20.72
CA GLY A 318 3.89 37.78 21.56
C GLY A 318 3.13 36.67 22.29
N THR A 319 3.66 35.46 22.32
CA THR A 319 3.01 34.28 22.91
C THR A 319 3.76 33.87 24.18
N VAL A 320 3.03 33.79 25.30
CA VAL A 320 3.60 33.28 26.56
C VAL A 320 3.47 31.78 26.62
N LEU A 321 4.59 31.08 26.72
CA LEU A 321 4.64 29.63 26.87
C LEU A 321 4.33 29.20 28.31
N ASP A 322 3.64 28.08 28.47
CA ASP A 322 3.47 27.49 29.78
C ASP A 322 4.70 26.66 30.21
N GLU A 323 4.73 26.21 31.46
CA GLU A 323 5.85 25.45 32.03
C GLU A 323 6.20 24.19 31.21
N MET A 324 5.18 23.46 30.71
CA MET A 324 5.42 22.24 29.95
C MET A 324 5.91 22.55 28.53
N GLN A 325 5.46 23.65 27.94
CA GLN A 325 5.94 24.11 26.62
C GLN A 325 7.40 24.59 26.73
N LYS A 326 7.75 25.32 27.80
CA LYS A 326 9.15 25.70 28.10
C LYS A 326 10.03 24.49 28.31
N LYS A 327 9.55 23.53 29.10
CA LYS A 327 10.22 22.26 29.29
C LYS A 327 10.48 21.52 27.97
N ALA A 328 9.51 21.51 27.04
CA ALA A 328 9.71 20.88 25.74
C ALA A 328 10.85 21.53 24.92
N VAL A 329 11.00 22.85 24.99
CA VAL A 329 12.13 23.55 24.35
C VAL A 329 13.46 23.19 25.04
N GLN A 330 13.48 23.12 26.36
CA GLN A 330 14.67 22.74 27.12
C GLN A 330 15.12 21.31 26.84
N GLU A 331 14.17 20.34 26.84
CA GLU A 331 14.47 18.96 26.52
C GLU A 331 14.90 18.78 25.04
N ALA A 332 14.29 19.52 24.10
CA ALA A 332 14.71 19.51 22.70
C ALA A 332 16.14 20.03 22.50
N ALA A 333 16.56 21.03 23.30
CA ALA A 333 17.91 21.54 23.26
C ALA A 333 18.92 20.56 23.89
N GLY A 334 18.54 19.87 24.96
CA GLY A 334 19.43 19.01 25.74
C GLY A 334 19.56 17.58 25.29
N HIS A 335 18.66 17.07 24.45
CA HIS A 335 18.58 15.67 24.04
C HIS A 335 18.57 15.47 22.53
N GLY A 336 19.12 14.35 22.08
CA GLY A 336 19.06 13.92 20.68
C GLY A 336 17.69 13.41 20.27
N LEU A 337 16.87 12.96 21.24
CA LEU A 337 15.49 12.50 21.01
C LEU A 337 14.53 13.13 22.00
N LEU A 338 13.43 13.70 21.51
CA LEU A 338 12.33 14.20 22.35
C LEU A 338 11.00 13.66 21.85
N ILE A 339 10.16 13.22 22.78
CA ILE A 339 8.77 12.87 22.51
C ILE A 339 7.85 13.95 23.07
N LEU A 340 7.06 14.59 22.19
CA LEU A 340 6.06 15.59 22.56
C LEU A 340 4.66 15.03 22.33
N THR A 341 3.90 14.80 23.38
CA THR A 341 2.54 14.25 23.28
C THR A 341 1.50 15.18 23.89
N GLY A 342 0.25 15.06 23.42
CA GLY A 342 -0.87 15.83 23.95
C GLY A 342 -2.10 15.78 23.07
N GLY A 343 -3.27 15.98 23.65
CA GLY A 343 -4.54 15.99 22.96
C GLY A 343 -4.80 17.27 22.15
N PRO A 344 -6.00 17.44 21.58
CA PRO A 344 -6.39 18.65 20.86
C PRO A 344 -6.42 19.86 21.82
N GLY A 345 -6.02 21.03 21.31
CA GLY A 345 -6.05 22.29 22.05
C GLY A 345 -5.02 22.43 23.18
N THR A 346 -4.05 21.52 23.29
CA THR A 346 -2.99 21.57 24.30
C THR A 346 -1.76 22.38 23.87
N GLY A 347 -1.78 22.95 22.68
CA GLY A 347 -0.70 23.83 22.19
C GLY A 347 0.50 23.11 21.58
N LYS A 348 0.36 21.89 21.04
CA LYS A 348 1.43 21.19 20.32
C LYS A 348 2.06 22.06 19.23
N THR A 349 1.25 22.66 18.36
CA THR A 349 1.72 23.53 17.29
C THR A 349 2.49 24.74 17.79
N THR A 350 2.02 25.36 18.88
CA THR A 350 2.73 26.48 19.53
C THR A 350 4.09 26.05 20.04
N THR A 351 4.16 24.85 20.64
CA THR A 351 5.41 24.26 21.12
C THR A 351 6.37 23.93 19.99
N ILE A 352 5.88 23.34 18.90
CA ILE A 352 6.67 23.09 17.68
C ILE A 352 7.26 24.41 17.15
N ASN A 353 6.45 25.46 17.04
CA ASN A 353 6.93 26.77 16.61
C ASN A 353 8.00 27.35 17.53
N ALA A 354 7.86 27.20 18.83
CA ALA A 354 8.88 27.63 19.78
C ALA A 354 10.19 26.85 19.62
N ILE A 355 10.13 25.53 19.41
CA ILE A 355 11.29 24.68 19.14
C ILE A 355 11.96 25.09 17.82
N ILE A 356 11.20 25.29 16.75
CA ILE A 356 11.71 25.77 15.46
C ILE A 356 12.47 27.09 15.64
N ARG A 357 11.86 28.08 16.31
CA ARG A 357 12.48 29.39 16.56
C ARG A 357 13.76 29.27 17.39
N TYR A 358 13.78 28.36 18.34
CA TYR A 358 14.96 28.09 19.13
C TYR A 358 16.13 27.65 18.25
N PHE A 359 15.95 26.63 17.43
CA PHE A 359 17.01 26.08 16.59
C PHE A 359 17.34 26.97 15.38
N GLU A 360 16.36 27.69 14.84
CA GLU A 360 16.60 28.73 13.82
C GLU A 360 17.57 29.81 14.35
N GLY A 361 17.37 30.22 15.59
CA GLY A 361 18.27 31.15 16.25
C GLY A 361 19.67 30.59 16.51
N GLU A 362 19.88 29.27 16.48
CA GLU A 362 21.18 28.58 16.51
C GLU A 362 21.80 28.44 15.11
N GLY A 363 21.05 28.78 14.05
CA GLY A 363 21.47 28.58 12.66
C GLY A 363 21.39 27.12 12.19
N ALA A 364 20.59 26.30 12.88
CA ALA A 364 20.42 24.88 12.54
C ALA A 364 19.55 24.69 11.31
N GLU A 365 19.88 23.70 10.50
CA GLU A 365 19.03 23.25 9.40
C GLU A 365 17.91 22.35 9.92
N ILE A 366 16.65 22.75 9.67
CA ILE A 366 15.46 22.12 10.23
C ILE A 366 14.64 21.49 9.08
N ARG A 367 14.25 20.23 9.26
CA ARG A 367 13.32 19.53 8.37
C ARG A 367 12.06 19.14 9.13
N LEU A 368 10.92 19.40 8.47
CA LEU A 368 9.61 19.05 9.01
C LEU A 368 8.98 17.96 8.17
N ALA A 369 8.40 16.94 8.82
CA ALA A 369 7.70 15.91 8.10
C ALA A 369 6.49 15.34 8.86
N ALA A 370 5.62 14.65 8.12
CA ALA A 370 4.47 13.95 8.65
C ALA A 370 4.19 12.68 7.83
N PRO A 371 3.44 11.70 8.36
CA PRO A 371 3.19 10.45 7.63
C PRO A 371 2.29 10.63 6.39
N THR A 372 1.46 11.67 6.32
CA THR A 372 0.55 11.92 5.20
C THR A 372 0.72 13.31 4.61
N GLY A 373 0.38 13.47 3.32
CA GLY A 373 0.44 14.78 2.62
C GLY A 373 -0.43 15.84 3.28
N ARG A 374 -1.62 15.46 3.77
CA ARG A 374 -2.52 16.38 4.49
C ARG A 374 -1.93 16.86 5.81
N ALA A 375 -1.33 15.97 6.57
CA ALA A 375 -0.69 16.34 7.83
C ALA A 375 0.53 17.26 7.57
N ALA A 376 1.32 16.97 6.54
CA ALA A 376 2.44 17.80 6.11
C ALA A 376 1.97 19.22 5.68
N LYS A 377 0.94 19.30 4.85
CA LYS A 377 0.36 20.58 4.44
C LYS A 377 -0.14 21.41 5.64
N ARG A 378 -0.86 20.74 6.57
CA ARG A 378 -1.31 21.37 7.81
C ARG A 378 -0.14 21.91 8.64
N MET A 379 0.93 21.11 8.75
CA MET A 379 2.14 21.52 9.46
C MET A 379 2.78 22.75 8.82
N THR A 380 2.85 22.80 7.48
CA THR A 380 3.31 23.98 6.73
C THR A 380 2.45 25.21 7.01
N GLU A 381 1.12 25.08 6.93
CA GLU A 381 0.20 26.20 7.19
C GLU A 381 0.30 26.72 8.62
N ALA A 382 0.54 25.83 9.60
CA ALA A 382 0.58 26.16 11.01
C ALA A 382 1.93 26.71 11.48
N THR A 383 3.03 26.31 10.84
CA THR A 383 4.39 26.72 11.22
C THR A 383 4.97 27.81 10.33
N GLY A 384 4.50 27.89 9.08
CA GLY A 384 5.09 28.73 8.04
C GLY A 384 6.36 28.13 7.41
N TYR A 385 6.79 26.94 7.85
CA TYR A 385 7.94 26.20 7.30
C TYR A 385 7.45 25.07 6.40
N GLU A 386 8.16 24.81 5.32
CA GLU A 386 7.82 23.73 4.42
C GLU A 386 7.95 22.37 5.13
N ALA A 387 6.86 21.62 5.17
CA ALA A 387 6.81 20.26 5.66
C ALA A 387 6.44 19.32 4.52
N GLN A 388 6.99 18.12 4.55
CA GLN A 388 6.78 17.11 3.52
C GLN A 388 6.36 15.76 4.15
N THR A 389 6.00 14.77 3.32
CA THR A 389 5.75 13.44 3.86
C THR A 389 7.08 12.77 4.24
N ILE A 390 7.06 11.86 5.24
CA ILE A 390 8.26 11.08 5.61
C ILE A 390 8.80 10.34 4.37
N HIS A 391 7.92 9.80 3.52
CA HIS A 391 8.31 9.13 2.28
C HIS A 391 9.06 10.07 1.32
N ARG A 392 8.63 11.32 1.21
CA ARG A 392 9.28 12.32 0.37
C ARG A 392 10.61 12.80 0.99
N LEU A 393 10.65 12.93 2.31
CA LEU A 393 11.87 13.25 3.05
C LEU A 393 12.96 12.19 2.83
N LEU A 394 12.56 10.91 2.76
CA LEU A 394 13.46 9.79 2.52
C LEU A 394 13.78 9.55 1.04
N GLU A 395 13.26 10.38 0.13
CA GLU A 395 13.50 10.30 -1.31
C GLU A 395 13.27 8.89 -1.84
N LEU A 396 12.00 8.59 -2.14
CA LEU A 396 11.66 7.27 -2.65
C LEU A 396 12.24 7.06 -4.04
N SER A 397 13.06 6.01 -4.23
CA SER A 397 13.66 5.73 -5.53
C SER A 397 12.63 5.22 -6.53
N GLY A 398 12.65 5.87 -7.72
CA GLY A 398 11.85 5.46 -8.87
C GLY A 398 12.43 4.22 -9.56
N MET A 399 12.35 3.01 -8.98
CA MET A 399 12.71 1.77 -9.70
C MET A 399 11.68 1.44 -10.79
N PRO A 400 12.11 0.84 -11.94
CA PRO A 400 11.20 0.37 -12.99
C PRO A 400 10.18 -0.66 -12.48
N GLU A 401 9.00 -0.73 -13.11
CA GLU A 401 7.89 -1.62 -12.70
C GLU A 401 8.28 -3.11 -12.68
N ASP A 402 9.20 -3.53 -13.54
CA ASP A 402 9.61 -4.92 -13.69
C ASP A 402 10.35 -5.52 -12.49
N ASP A 403 10.92 -4.67 -11.60
CA ASP A 403 11.74 -5.13 -10.47
C ASP A 403 11.02 -5.11 -9.11
N ARG A 404 9.73 -4.74 -9.04
CA ARG A 404 9.08 -4.35 -7.76
C ARG A 404 8.11 -5.32 -7.13
N GLU A 405 7.62 -6.32 -7.83
CA GLU A 405 6.74 -7.29 -7.20
C GLU A 405 7.49 -8.08 -6.12
N GLY A 406 7.34 -7.65 -4.86
CA GLY A 406 7.85 -8.34 -3.67
C GLY A 406 9.15 -7.83 -3.08
N GLN A 407 9.75 -6.76 -3.60
CA GLN A 407 10.92 -6.15 -2.95
C GLN A 407 10.50 -5.10 -1.90
N PRO A 408 11.25 -4.96 -0.80
CA PRO A 408 10.99 -3.91 0.19
C PRO A 408 11.14 -2.52 -0.44
N ILE A 409 10.33 -1.57 0.03
CA ILE A 409 10.40 -0.16 -0.35
C ILE A 409 11.85 0.30 -0.18
N HIS A 410 12.47 0.80 -1.26
CA HIS A 410 13.84 1.31 -1.22
C HIS A 410 13.82 2.84 -1.19
N PHE A 411 14.45 3.40 -0.16
CA PHE A 411 14.63 4.83 0.00
C PHE A 411 16.08 5.21 -0.38
N GLU A 412 16.24 6.31 -1.10
CA GLU A 412 17.56 6.86 -1.43
C GLU A 412 18.28 7.38 -0.18
N ARG A 413 17.51 7.94 0.79
CA ARG A 413 18.04 8.32 2.10
C ARG A 413 18.04 7.11 3.02
N ASN A 414 19.23 6.73 3.45
CA ASN A 414 19.49 5.55 4.27
C ASN A 414 20.85 5.71 4.99
N ALA A 415 21.37 4.65 5.59
CA ALA A 415 22.65 4.69 6.31
C ALA A 415 23.88 5.04 5.45
N GLU A 416 23.82 4.75 4.13
CA GLU A 416 24.90 5.08 3.19
C GLU A 416 24.77 6.49 2.62
N ASN A 417 23.53 7.04 2.61
CA ASN A 417 23.20 8.37 2.11
C ASN A 417 22.24 9.08 3.10
N PRO A 418 22.70 9.48 4.28
CA PRO A 418 21.85 10.03 5.33
C PRO A 418 21.31 11.42 5.00
N LEU A 419 20.33 11.84 5.78
CA LEU A 419 19.81 13.20 5.74
C LEU A 419 20.86 14.18 6.29
N GLU A 420 21.16 15.19 5.53
CA GLU A 420 22.01 16.30 5.95
C GLU A 420 21.12 17.37 6.62
N THR A 421 20.94 17.28 7.93
CA THR A 421 20.12 18.22 8.70
C THR A 421 20.43 18.11 10.18
N ASP A 422 20.28 19.23 10.90
CA ASP A 422 20.56 19.29 12.34
C ASP A 422 19.35 18.89 13.20
N VAL A 423 18.13 19.18 12.70
CA VAL A 423 16.87 18.95 13.43
C VAL A 423 15.80 18.38 12.51
N ILE A 424 15.16 17.32 12.97
CA ILE A 424 14.01 16.73 12.29
C ILE A 424 12.82 16.73 13.25
N ILE A 425 11.70 17.28 12.82
CA ILE A 425 10.44 17.27 13.58
C ILE A 425 9.41 16.47 12.80
N ILE A 426 8.89 15.40 13.42
CA ILE A 426 7.87 14.54 12.83
C ILE A 426 6.56 14.72 13.60
N ASP A 427 5.51 15.18 12.92
CA ASP A 427 4.16 15.27 13.52
C ASP A 427 3.29 14.06 13.15
N GLU A 428 2.17 13.88 13.85
CA GLU A 428 1.22 12.76 13.70
C GLU A 428 1.86 11.37 13.86
N MET A 429 2.79 11.23 14.81
CA MET A 429 3.52 9.98 15.09
C MET A 429 2.63 8.79 15.43
N SER A 430 1.38 8.99 15.84
CA SER A 430 0.42 7.91 16.07
C SER A 430 0.14 7.07 14.80
N MET A 431 0.38 7.64 13.61
CA MET A 431 0.18 6.97 12.32
C MET A 431 1.43 6.25 11.80
N VAL A 432 2.58 6.42 12.44
CA VAL A 432 3.86 5.84 11.99
C VAL A 432 3.99 4.41 12.51
N ASP A 433 4.18 3.46 11.60
CA ASP A 433 4.41 2.04 11.91
C ASP A 433 5.90 1.73 12.09
N ILE A 434 6.20 0.47 12.44
CA ILE A 434 7.57 0.04 12.73
C ILE A 434 8.47 0.09 11.48
N HIS A 435 7.94 -0.11 10.26
CA HIS A 435 8.72 -0.03 9.04
C HIS A 435 9.13 1.41 8.73
N LEU A 436 8.18 2.33 8.85
CA LEU A 436 8.42 3.73 8.50
C LEU A 436 9.39 4.41 9.49
N ILE A 437 9.23 4.14 10.80
CA ILE A 437 10.19 4.67 11.80
C ILE A 437 11.58 4.06 11.61
N HIS A 438 11.68 2.77 11.35
CA HIS A 438 12.95 2.11 11.07
C HIS A 438 13.66 2.76 9.87
N SER A 439 12.93 2.95 8.76
CA SER A 439 13.49 3.58 7.56
C SER A 439 13.93 5.03 7.82
N LEU A 440 13.17 5.79 8.61
CA LEU A 440 13.55 7.13 9.03
C LEU A 440 14.85 7.11 9.84
N LEU A 441 14.94 6.25 10.84
CA LEU A 441 16.12 6.16 11.71
C LEU A 441 17.39 5.72 10.95
N MET A 442 17.24 4.87 9.94
CA MET A 442 18.35 4.50 9.04
C MET A 442 18.94 5.69 8.29
N ALA A 443 18.15 6.74 8.07
CA ALA A 443 18.60 7.95 7.36
C ALA A 443 19.04 9.06 8.29
N VAL A 444 18.88 8.92 9.60
CA VAL A 444 19.24 9.93 10.62
C VAL A 444 20.61 9.61 11.22
N THR A 445 21.49 10.59 11.25
CA THR A 445 22.83 10.44 11.84
C THR A 445 22.86 10.81 13.31
N ALA A 446 23.81 10.24 14.05
CA ALA A 446 24.09 10.65 15.42
C ALA A 446 24.48 12.15 15.47
N GLY A 447 23.86 12.88 16.40
CA GLY A 447 24.00 14.34 16.51
C GLY A 447 22.85 15.14 15.89
N THR A 448 22.05 14.55 14.99
CA THR A 448 20.77 15.13 14.57
C THR A 448 19.76 15.02 15.72
N ARG A 449 19.03 16.10 16.01
CA ARG A 449 17.96 16.10 16.99
C ARG A 449 16.65 15.66 16.35
N LEU A 450 16.03 14.61 16.86
CA LEU A 450 14.76 14.06 16.39
C LEU A 450 13.65 14.38 17.41
N ILE A 451 12.65 15.13 16.97
CA ILE A 451 11.48 15.48 17.78
C ILE A 451 10.26 14.77 17.22
N LEU A 452 9.71 13.84 17.99
CA LEU A 452 8.56 13.03 17.65
C LEU A 452 7.30 13.61 18.31
N VAL A 453 6.36 14.11 17.50
CA VAL A 453 5.15 14.76 17.99
C VAL A 453 3.93 13.91 17.66
N GLY A 454 3.01 13.74 18.62
CA GLY A 454 1.78 12.98 18.35
C GLY A 454 0.80 13.00 19.51
N ASP A 455 -0.26 12.25 19.34
CA ASP A 455 -1.29 12.03 20.35
C ASP A 455 -1.44 10.51 20.59
N GLU A 456 -0.95 10.04 21.72
CA GLU A 456 -0.97 8.60 22.08
C GLU A 456 -2.39 8.02 22.22
N ASN A 457 -3.40 8.89 22.38
CA ASN A 457 -4.79 8.49 22.59
C ASN A 457 -5.56 8.35 21.26
N GLN A 458 -5.00 8.79 20.15
CA GLN A 458 -5.56 8.54 18.83
C GLN A 458 -5.39 7.06 18.43
N LEU A 459 -6.05 6.70 17.33
CA LEU A 459 -5.88 5.36 16.76
C LEU A 459 -4.42 5.13 16.35
N PRO A 460 -3.90 3.91 16.55
CA PRO A 460 -2.56 3.57 16.10
C PRO A 460 -2.47 3.49 14.56
N SER A 461 -1.25 3.35 14.04
CA SER A 461 -0.95 3.15 12.62
C SER A 461 -1.76 2.00 12.01
N VAL A 462 -1.96 2.00 10.69
CA VAL A 462 -2.55 0.85 9.99
C VAL A 462 -1.57 -0.32 9.96
N GLY A 463 -0.28 -0.04 9.75
CA GLY A 463 0.79 -1.03 9.75
C GLY A 463 1.15 -1.57 11.15
N PRO A 464 2.07 -2.55 11.21
CA PRO A 464 2.41 -3.26 12.43
C PRO A 464 3.16 -2.40 13.45
N GLY A 465 2.94 -2.73 14.73
CA GLY A 465 3.57 -2.06 15.87
C GLY A 465 2.70 -0.97 16.50
N ASN A 466 3.22 -0.40 17.57
CA ASN A 466 2.58 0.68 18.32
C ASN A 466 3.63 1.72 18.75
N VAL A 467 4.37 2.19 17.75
CA VAL A 467 5.64 2.91 17.90
C VAL A 467 5.61 4.01 18.95
N LEU A 468 4.72 5.00 18.79
CA LEU A 468 4.66 6.14 19.71
C LEU A 468 4.41 5.71 21.16
N ARG A 469 3.43 4.82 21.38
CA ARG A 469 3.12 4.32 22.71
C ARG A 469 4.25 3.49 23.31
N ASP A 470 4.90 2.66 22.52
CA ASP A 470 5.98 1.80 22.98
C ASP A 470 7.21 2.64 23.38
N ILE A 471 7.53 3.67 22.61
CA ILE A 471 8.59 4.62 22.95
C ILE A 471 8.26 5.34 24.28
N ILE A 472 7.03 5.84 24.44
CA ILE A 472 6.59 6.49 25.68
C ILE A 472 6.65 5.51 26.87
N ARG A 473 6.14 4.28 26.69
CA ARG A 473 6.11 3.25 27.75
C ARG A 473 7.47 2.74 28.16
N SER A 474 8.43 2.79 27.26
CA SER A 474 9.80 2.38 27.56
C SER A 474 10.39 3.17 28.75
N GLY A 475 9.96 4.43 28.92
CA GLY A 475 10.44 5.32 29.97
C GLY A 475 11.92 5.69 29.87
N GLN A 476 12.55 5.46 28.70
CA GLN A 476 13.98 5.64 28.50
C GLN A 476 14.36 6.99 27.87
N PHE A 477 13.39 7.73 27.36
CA PHE A 477 13.59 8.98 26.63
C PHE A 477 12.82 10.13 27.28
N PRO A 478 13.23 11.39 27.06
CA PRO A 478 12.47 12.55 27.49
C PRO A 478 11.09 12.58 26.81
N VAL A 479 10.05 12.58 27.64
CA VAL A 479 8.65 12.71 27.21
C VAL A 479 8.05 13.95 27.84
N VAL A 480 7.55 14.85 27.00
CA VAL A 480 6.80 16.01 27.47
C VAL A 480 5.34 15.86 27.09
N GLU A 481 4.47 15.70 28.08
CA GLU A 481 3.03 15.57 27.90
C GLU A 481 2.32 16.91 28.17
N LEU A 482 1.72 17.48 27.12
CA LEU A 482 0.95 18.71 27.20
C LEU A 482 -0.48 18.41 27.66
N LYS A 483 -0.81 18.74 28.93
CA LYS A 483 -2.13 18.45 29.53
C LYS A 483 -3.06 19.65 29.58
N LYS A 484 -2.49 20.86 29.56
CA LYS A 484 -3.24 22.09 29.74
C LYS A 484 -4.01 22.46 28.47
N ILE A 485 -5.32 22.58 28.61
CA ILE A 485 -6.19 23.12 27.56
C ILE A 485 -6.15 24.64 27.64
N PHE A 486 -5.73 25.32 26.58
CA PHE A 486 -5.67 26.77 26.55
C PHE A 486 -7.06 27.40 26.46
N ARG A 487 -7.22 28.63 26.95
CA ARG A 487 -8.49 29.31 27.10
C ARG A 487 -9.32 29.33 25.79
N GLN A 488 -8.72 29.66 24.65
CA GLN A 488 -9.42 29.62 23.37
C GLN A 488 -9.97 28.23 23.02
N ALA A 489 -9.19 27.19 23.32
CA ALA A 489 -9.59 25.81 23.09
C ALA A 489 -10.64 25.33 24.12
N SER A 490 -10.63 25.84 25.35
CA SER A 490 -11.62 25.51 26.37
C SER A 490 -13.02 26.08 26.11
N GLU A 491 -13.15 27.04 25.18
CA GLU A 491 -14.43 27.55 24.70
C GLU A 491 -15.09 26.65 23.65
N SER A 492 -14.34 25.66 23.09
CA SER A 492 -14.83 24.69 22.14
C SER A 492 -15.27 23.42 22.84
N ASP A 493 -16.55 23.08 22.71
CA ASP A 493 -17.08 21.82 23.23
C ASP A 493 -16.54 20.60 22.47
N ILE A 494 -16.07 20.76 21.25
CA ILE A 494 -15.34 19.71 20.52
C ILE A 494 -14.11 19.29 21.32
N VAL A 495 -13.29 20.25 21.75
CA VAL A 495 -12.08 19.99 22.52
C VAL A 495 -12.39 19.43 23.90
N VAL A 496 -13.31 20.10 24.63
CA VAL A 496 -13.71 19.68 25.99
C VAL A 496 -14.28 18.26 25.96
N ASN A 497 -15.18 17.98 25.00
CA ASN A 497 -15.79 16.66 24.87
C ASN A 497 -14.78 15.60 24.41
N ALA A 498 -13.82 15.92 23.55
CA ALA A 498 -12.75 15.00 23.20
C ALA A 498 -11.96 14.58 24.44
N HIS A 499 -11.58 15.52 25.32
CA HIS A 499 -10.91 15.21 26.57
C HIS A 499 -11.77 14.39 27.54
N LYS A 500 -13.08 14.69 27.64
CA LYS A 500 -14.03 13.88 28.45
C LYS A 500 -14.12 12.45 27.91
N ILE A 501 -14.29 12.30 26.57
CA ILE A 501 -14.32 10.99 25.90
C ILE A 501 -13.04 10.22 26.23
N ASN A 502 -11.87 10.84 26.07
CA ASN A 502 -10.59 10.20 26.34
C ASN A 502 -10.47 9.68 27.79
N LYS A 503 -10.99 10.42 28.77
CA LYS A 503 -11.03 10.03 30.17
C LYS A 503 -12.15 9.04 30.52
N GLY A 504 -13.05 8.71 29.60
CA GLY A 504 -14.24 7.89 29.84
C GLY A 504 -15.36 8.62 30.55
N GLU A 505 -15.27 9.94 30.64
CA GLU A 505 -16.29 10.80 31.23
C GLU A 505 -17.43 11.01 30.24
N GLN A 506 -18.67 11.00 30.76
CA GLN A 506 -19.84 11.18 29.91
C GLN A 506 -19.98 12.62 29.40
N VAL A 507 -20.33 12.73 28.13
CA VAL A 507 -20.56 14.00 27.43
C VAL A 507 -22.02 14.42 27.57
N GLU A 508 -22.28 15.70 27.80
CA GLU A 508 -23.63 16.26 27.75
C GLU A 508 -24.11 16.42 26.32
N ILE A 509 -25.26 15.82 26.02
CA ILE A 509 -25.88 15.82 24.67
C ILE A 509 -27.17 16.64 24.64
N ASN A 510 -27.14 17.85 25.20
CA ASN A 510 -28.28 18.74 25.30
C ASN A 510 -28.46 19.71 24.12
N ASN A 511 -27.57 19.68 23.12
CA ASN A 511 -27.55 20.56 21.93
C ASN A 511 -27.53 22.07 22.24
N LYS A 512 -27.02 22.47 23.40
CA LYS A 512 -26.78 23.89 23.76
C LYS A 512 -25.38 24.37 23.29
N SER A 513 -24.56 23.46 22.83
CA SER A 513 -23.24 23.73 22.28
C SER A 513 -23.31 24.57 21.00
N ARG A 514 -22.21 25.27 20.70
CA ARG A 514 -22.04 25.99 19.42
C ARG A 514 -21.36 25.14 18.35
N ASP A 515 -20.63 24.08 18.75
CA ASP A 515 -19.79 23.32 17.83
C ASP A 515 -19.91 21.79 17.99
N PHE A 516 -20.70 21.31 18.97
CA PHE A 516 -20.94 19.88 19.21
C PHE A 516 -22.43 19.57 19.34
N PHE A 517 -22.96 18.77 18.40
CA PHE A 517 -24.38 18.43 18.35
C PHE A 517 -24.60 16.92 18.36
N PHE A 518 -25.70 16.49 18.96
CA PHE A 518 -26.15 15.11 18.99
C PHE A 518 -27.63 15.00 18.56
N LEU A 519 -27.85 14.34 17.41
CA LEU A 519 -29.21 14.13 16.87
C LEU A 519 -29.62 12.66 17.10
N LYS A 520 -30.46 12.43 18.09
CA LYS A 520 -30.98 11.08 18.45
C LYS A 520 -31.79 10.49 17.32
N ARG A 521 -31.32 9.42 16.69
CA ARG A 521 -32.00 8.65 15.64
C ARG A 521 -31.63 7.17 15.80
N TYR A 522 -32.58 6.29 15.50
CA TYR A 522 -32.42 4.85 15.72
C TYR A 522 -32.64 4.00 14.46
N ASP A 523 -33.04 4.65 13.37
CA ASP A 523 -33.28 4.02 12.07
C ASP A 523 -32.23 4.49 11.07
N ALA A 524 -31.62 3.52 10.35
CA ALA A 524 -30.52 3.81 9.44
C ALA A 524 -30.93 4.73 8.27
N ASP A 525 -32.12 4.54 7.70
CA ASP A 525 -32.57 5.34 6.56
C ASP A 525 -32.93 6.77 6.99
N ILE A 526 -33.45 6.93 8.21
CA ILE A 526 -33.68 8.25 8.80
C ILE A 526 -32.35 8.96 9.07
N ILE A 527 -31.34 8.24 9.61
CA ILE A 527 -29.99 8.77 9.82
C ILE A 527 -29.42 9.27 8.50
N ILE A 528 -29.47 8.46 7.45
CA ILE A 528 -28.94 8.82 6.12
C ILE A 528 -29.63 10.07 5.57
N ARG A 529 -30.96 10.19 5.68
CA ARG A 529 -31.68 11.41 5.25
C ARG A 529 -31.24 12.64 6.03
N VAL A 530 -31.02 12.50 7.33
CA VAL A 530 -30.51 13.60 8.17
C VAL A 530 -29.10 13.99 7.75
N VAL A 531 -28.21 13.00 7.49
CA VAL A 531 -26.86 13.23 7.00
C VAL A 531 -26.87 14.02 5.69
N ILE A 532 -27.72 13.63 4.72
CA ILE A 532 -27.86 14.34 3.45
C ILE A 532 -28.31 15.80 3.67
N ALA A 533 -29.35 16.02 4.48
CA ALA A 533 -29.83 17.36 4.79
C ALA A 533 -28.77 18.23 5.49
N LEU A 534 -27.96 17.63 6.38
CA LEU A 534 -26.87 18.33 7.03
C LEU A 534 -25.81 18.78 6.03
N ILE A 535 -25.42 17.92 5.07
CA ILE A 535 -24.38 18.23 4.07
C ILE A 535 -24.89 19.25 3.05
N GLN A 536 -26.14 19.13 2.58
CA GLN A 536 -26.63 19.98 1.51
C GLN A 536 -27.10 21.36 2.00
N GLU A 537 -27.74 21.42 3.17
CA GLU A 537 -28.49 22.63 3.57
C GLU A 537 -27.96 23.32 4.82
N LYS A 538 -27.61 22.55 5.86
CA LYS A 538 -27.38 23.11 7.21
C LYS A 538 -25.94 23.45 7.47
N LEU A 539 -25.04 22.49 7.40
CA LEU A 539 -23.63 22.66 7.77
C LEU A 539 -22.85 23.59 6.83
N PRO A 540 -23.05 23.60 5.49
CA PRO A 540 -22.33 24.53 4.63
C PRO A 540 -22.46 25.99 5.05
N LYS A 541 -23.68 26.39 5.41
CA LYS A 541 -23.97 27.77 5.89
C LYS A 541 -23.46 27.99 7.31
N TYR A 542 -23.49 26.96 8.16
CA TYR A 542 -23.12 27.06 9.55
C TYR A 542 -21.60 27.21 9.76
N VAL A 543 -20.82 26.44 9.00
CA VAL A 543 -19.35 26.45 9.12
C VAL A 543 -18.66 27.25 8.01
N GLU A 544 -19.42 27.88 7.11
CA GLU A 544 -18.91 28.62 5.95
C GLU A 544 -17.97 27.77 5.08
N ALA A 545 -18.45 26.59 4.68
CA ALA A 545 -17.71 25.62 3.90
C ALA A 545 -18.56 25.05 2.75
N LYS A 546 -17.92 24.50 1.73
CA LYS A 546 -18.62 23.81 0.64
C LYS A 546 -19.11 22.43 1.11
N PRO A 547 -20.19 21.88 0.50
CA PRO A 547 -20.65 20.53 0.84
C PRO A 547 -19.55 19.45 0.77
N PHE A 548 -18.60 19.54 -0.17
CA PHE A 548 -17.49 18.60 -0.31
C PHE A 548 -16.44 18.68 0.80
N GLU A 549 -16.37 19.80 1.53
CA GLU A 549 -15.47 19.98 2.66
C GLU A 549 -16.03 19.40 3.97
N ILE A 550 -17.33 19.03 3.98
CA ILE A 550 -17.98 18.36 5.10
C ILE A 550 -17.75 16.85 4.95
N GLN A 551 -17.25 16.21 6.00
CA GLN A 551 -16.90 14.80 5.95
C GLN A 551 -17.79 13.93 6.82
N VAL A 552 -18.29 12.85 6.24
CA VAL A 552 -18.96 11.78 6.99
C VAL A 552 -17.90 10.76 7.43
N LEU A 553 -17.85 10.52 8.74
CA LEU A 553 -16.93 9.56 9.35
C LEU A 553 -17.71 8.41 9.98
N THR A 554 -17.53 7.20 9.50
CA THR A 554 -18.22 6.01 10.01
C THR A 554 -17.24 4.99 10.59
N PRO A 555 -17.65 4.25 11.64
CA PRO A 555 -16.82 3.18 12.20
C PRO A 555 -16.53 2.03 11.23
N MET A 556 -17.45 1.73 10.31
CA MET A 556 -17.48 0.50 9.55
C MET A 556 -17.38 0.70 8.04
N ARG A 557 -16.74 -0.25 7.35
CA ARG A 557 -16.70 -0.28 5.89
C ARG A 557 -18.03 -0.83 5.30
N LYS A 558 -18.54 -1.92 5.88
CA LYS A 558 -19.77 -2.61 5.46
C LYS A 558 -20.88 -2.44 6.49
N GLY A 559 -22.12 -2.66 6.08
CA GLY A 559 -23.29 -2.60 6.94
C GLY A 559 -24.20 -1.42 6.64
N LEU A 560 -25.25 -1.24 7.47
CA LEU A 560 -26.31 -0.25 7.24
C LEU A 560 -25.81 1.20 7.15
N LEU A 561 -24.80 1.55 7.94
CA LEU A 561 -24.13 2.85 7.94
C LEU A 561 -22.64 2.70 7.55
N GLY A 562 -22.31 1.68 6.77
CA GLY A 562 -20.95 1.45 6.26
C GLY A 562 -20.60 2.38 5.10
N VAL A 563 -19.31 2.60 4.90
CA VAL A 563 -18.75 3.47 3.84
C VAL A 563 -19.30 3.11 2.46
N GLU A 564 -19.36 1.82 2.12
CA GLU A 564 -19.79 1.36 0.79
C GLU A 564 -21.22 1.81 0.48
N ARG A 565 -22.17 1.57 1.41
CA ARG A 565 -23.56 1.99 1.25
C ARG A 565 -23.72 3.50 1.29
N LEU A 566 -23.05 4.16 2.24
CA LEU A 566 -23.15 5.62 2.38
C LEU A 566 -22.64 6.32 1.12
N ASN A 567 -21.51 5.90 0.55
CA ASN A 567 -20.94 6.51 -0.65
C ASN A 567 -21.87 6.38 -1.86
N GLN A 568 -22.47 5.21 -2.07
CA GLN A 568 -23.44 5.01 -3.16
C GLN A 568 -24.67 5.94 -3.02
N ILE A 569 -25.17 6.11 -1.80
CA ILE A 569 -26.32 6.98 -1.55
C ILE A 569 -25.90 8.45 -1.67
N LEU A 570 -24.82 8.85 -1.01
CA LEU A 570 -24.36 10.25 -1.01
C LEU A 570 -23.98 10.72 -2.41
N GLN A 571 -23.37 9.88 -3.25
CA GLN A 571 -23.10 10.20 -4.65
C GLN A 571 -24.36 10.59 -5.40
N ARG A 572 -25.47 9.85 -5.24
CA ARG A 572 -26.74 10.12 -5.92
C ARG A 572 -27.34 11.48 -5.55
N TYR A 573 -27.09 11.95 -4.31
CA TYR A 573 -27.63 13.21 -3.83
C TYR A 573 -26.66 14.39 -3.98
N LEU A 574 -25.35 14.17 -3.85
CA LEU A 574 -24.35 15.24 -3.89
C LEU A 574 -23.77 15.46 -5.28
N ASN A 575 -23.72 14.40 -6.08
CA ASN A 575 -23.29 14.44 -7.48
C ASN A 575 -24.24 13.57 -8.32
N PRO A 576 -25.51 14.03 -8.54
CA PRO A 576 -26.49 13.26 -9.30
C PRO A 576 -26.06 13.04 -10.75
N PRO A 577 -26.56 11.96 -11.42
CA PRO A 577 -26.28 11.73 -12.82
C PRO A 577 -26.83 12.90 -13.66
N ASP A 578 -26.06 13.29 -14.66
CA ASP A 578 -26.39 14.34 -15.61
C ASP A 578 -25.85 13.97 -16.98
N ALA A 579 -26.58 14.29 -18.04
CA ALA A 579 -26.18 13.97 -19.42
C ALA A 579 -24.84 14.60 -19.86
N SER A 580 -24.40 15.65 -19.17
CA SER A 580 -23.11 16.29 -19.42
C SER A 580 -21.93 15.66 -18.71
N LYS A 581 -22.18 14.75 -17.73
CA LYS A 581 -21.16 14.08 -16.93
C LYS A 581 -20.93 12.66 -17.46
N LYS A 582 -19.69 12.32 -17.66
CA LYS A 582 -19.30 10.96 -18.01
C LYS A 582 -19.21 10.09 -16.75
N GLU A 583 -19.50 8.81 -16.96
CA GLU A 583 -19.49 7.79 -15.91
C GLU A 583 -18.66 6.59 -16.36
N LYS A 584 -18.00 5.93 -15.41
CA LYS A 584 -17.28 4.68 -15.64
C LYS A 584 -17.52 3.69 -14.50
N GLU A 585 -17.97 2.50 -14.85
CA GLU A 585 -18.03 1.37 -13.94
C GLU A 585 -16.66 0.69 -13.86
N ILE A 586 -16.15 0.50 -12.64
CA ILE A 586 -14.89 -0.19 -12.36
C ILE A 586 -15.09 -1.08 -11.14
N GLY A 587 -14.90 -2.39 -11.33
CA GLY A 587 -15.18 -3.36 -10.27
C GLY A 587 -16.64 -3.33 -9.83
N GLN A 588 -16.89 -3.00 -8.57
CA GLN A 588 -18.24 -2.85 -8.00
C GLN A 588 -18.65 -1.38 -7.82
N GLY A 589 -17.84 -0.43 -8.28
CA GLY A 589 -18.03 1.01 -8.12
C GLY A 589 -18.39 1.71 -9.43
N LEU A 590 -19.22 2.76 -9.33
CA LEU A 590 -19.50 3.70 -10.41
C LEU A 590 -18.82 5.01 -10.08
N PHE A 591 -17.91 5.45 -10.93
CA PHE A 591 -17.29 6.77 -10.87
C PHE A 591 -17.92 7.73 -11.86
N ARG A 592 -18.05 8.99 -11.48
CA ARG A 592 -18.66 10.06 -12.27
C ARG A 592 -17.81 11.32 -12.18
N GLU A 593 -17.75 12.08 -13.26
CA GLU A 593 -17.16 13.43 -13.23
C GLU A 593 -17.80 14.29 -12.12
N GLY A 594 -16.95 14.89 -11.29
CA GLY A 594 -17.34 15.62 -10.09
C GLY A 594 -17.38 14.79 -8.81
N ASP A 595 -17.10 13.49 -8.85
CA ASP A 595 -17.06 12.67 -7.64
C ASP A 595 -15.87 13.00 -6.76
N LYS A 596 -16.13 13.03 -5.45
CA LYS A 596 -15.09 13.06 -4.42
C LYS A 596 -14.52 11.66 -4.24
N VAL A 597 -13.21 11.54 -4.44
CA VAL A 597 -12.48 10.28 -4.36
C VAL A 597 -11.30 10.36 -3.40
N MET A 598 -10.81 9.20 -2.97
CA MET A 598 -9.64 9.05 -2.13
C MET A 598 -8.77 7.93 -2.68
N GLN A 599 -7.47 8.17 -2.76
CA GLN A 599 -6.47 7.14 -3.02
C GLN A 599 -6.47 6.13 -1.88
N VAL A 600 -6.54 4.84 -2.19
CA VAL A 600 -6.63 3.77 -1.18
C VAL A 600 -5.40 2.89 -1.11
N ARG A 601 -4.44 3.11 -2.00
CA ARG A 601 -3.12 2.47 -2.04
C ARG A 601 -2.05 3.53 -2.32
N ASN A 602 -0.82 3.29 -1.89
CA ASN A 602 0.29 4.13 -2.32
C ASN A 602 0.64 3.78 -3.76
N ASN A 603 0.64 4.77 -4.65
CA ASN A 603 1.17 4.65 -6.00
C ASN A 603 2.34 5.63 -6.13
N TYR A 604 3.55 5.08 -6.01
CA TYR A 604 4.79 5.87 -5.97
C TYR A 604 5.24 6.35 -7.34
N GLN A 605 4.66 5.81 -8.42
CA GLN A 605 5.05 6.12 -9.80
C GLN A 605 4.08 7.03 -10.52
N LEU A 606 2.87 7.17 -9.97
CA LEU A 606 1.86 7.99 -10.61
C LEU A 606 2.36 9.43 -10.72
N GLU A 607 2.52 9.87 -11.95
CA GLU A 607 2.94 11.24 -12.23
C GLU A 607 1.82 12.22 -11.88
N TRP A 608 2.22 13.34 -11.32
CA TRP A 608 1.31 14.45 -11.05
C TRP A 608 1.94 15.77 -11.46
N GLU A 609 1.09 16.76 -11.72
CA GLU A 609 1.50 18.11 -12.01
C GLU A 609 0.62 19.14 -11.27
N ILE A 610 1.20 20.28 -10.92
CA ILE A 610 0.45 21.45 -10.46
C ILE A 610 0.30 22.38 -11.64
N ARG A 611 -0.94 22.75 -11.98
CA ARG A 611 -1.27 23.57 -13.15
C ARG A 611 -1.41 25.05 -12.79
N GLY A 612 -0.75 25.90 -13.54
CA GLY A 612 -0.89 27.36 -13.46
C GLY A 612 -2.13 27.88 -14.18
N ARG A 613 -2.22 29.23 -14.25
CA ARG A 613 -3.41 29.94 -14.78
C ARG A 613 -3.87 29.54 -16.19
N TYR A 614 -3.05 28.96 -17.01
CA TYR A 614 -3.40 28.56 -18.39
C TYR A 614 -3.28 27.06 -18.61
N GLY A 615 -3.36 26.27 -17.52
CA GLY A 615 -3.19 24.81 -17.61
C GLY A 615 -1.73 24.37 -17.88
N ILE A 616 -0.78 25.28 -17.81
CA ILE A 616 0.64 24.98 -18.00
C ILE A 616 1.19 24.43 -16.70
N PRO A 617 1.87 23.26 -16.72
CA PRO A 617 2.49 22.71 -15.51
C PRO A 617 3.53 23.69 -14.93
N ILE A 618 3.40 23.99 -13.62
CA ILE A 618 4.36 24.80 -12.86
C ILE A 618 5.31 23.88 -12.10
N GLU A 619 4.79 22.76 -11.61
CA GLU A 619 5.53 21.77 -10.85
C GLU A 619 5.11 20.39 -11.30
N LYS A 620 6.03 19.44 -11.32
CA LYS A 620 5.79 18.03 -11.63
C LYS A 620 6.47 17.15 -10.59
N GLY A 621 5.90 16.01 -10.35
CA GLY A 621 6.47 15.02 -9.45
C GLY A 621 5.82 13.68 -9.63
N VAL A 622 6.22 12.74 -8.78
CA VAL A 622 5.68 11.37 -8.74
C VAL A 622 5.19 11.04 -7.34
N GLY A 623 4.23 10.15 -7.26
CA GLY A 623 3.70 9.61 -6.02
C GLY A 623 2.39 10.24 -5.57
N VAL A 624 1.36 9.38 -5.46
CA VAL A 624 0.08 9.68 -4.83
C VAL A 624 -0.13 8.62 -3.74
N PHE A 625 -0.51 9.06 -2.54
CA PHE A 625 -0.46 8.24 -1.36
C PHE A 625 -1.84 7.91 -0.80
N ASN A 626 -1.93 6.80 -0.08
CA ASN A 626 -3.14 6.40 0.60
C ASN A 626 -3.64 7.52 1.54
N GLY A 627 -4.91 7.90 1.36
CA GLY A 627 -5.55 9.00 2.07
C GLY A 627 -5.58 10.33 1.30
N ASP A 628 -4.84 10.49 0.21
CA ASP A 628 -4.95 11.67 -0.65
C ASP A 628 -6.36 11.73 -1.25
N THR A 629 -7.04 12.86 -1.10
CA THR A 629 -8.39 13.06 -1.64
C THR A 629 -8.41 14.10 -2.73
N GLY A 630 -9.29 13.87 -3.68
CA GLY A 630 -9.47 14.73 -4.83
C GLY A 630 -10.87 14.65 -5.43
N ILE A 631 -11.02 15.29 -6.58
CA ILE A 631 -12.26 15.30 -7.37
C ILE A 631 -11.92 14.81 -8.77
N ILE A 632 -12.69 13.85 -9.28
CA ILE A 632 -12.60 13.44 -10.68
C ILE A 632 -13.07 14.61 -11.55
N LYS A 633 -12.18 15.13 -12.38
CA LYS A 633 -12.48 16.26 -13.26
C LYS A 633 -12.95 15.82 -14.63
N THR A 634 -12.28 14.85 -15.21
CA THR A 634 -12.60 14.36 -16.55
C THR A 634 -12.51 12.84 -16.59
N ILE A 635 -13.38 12.22 -17.38
CA ILE A 635 -13.31 10.82 -17.74
C ILE A 635 -13.23 10.76 -19.26
N ASN A 636 -12.14 10.22 -19.78
CA ASN A 636 -11.92 10.07 -21.22
C ASN A 636 -12.04 8.61 -21.63
N GLU A 637 -13.18 8.26 -22.24
CA GLU A 637 -13.45 6.89 -22.69
C GLU A 637 -12.56 6.45 -23.85
N PHE A 638 -12.08 7.41 -24.67
CA PHE A 638 -11.23 7.09 -25.84
C PHE A 638 -9.79 6.82 -25.41
N ALA A 639 -9.27 7.60 -24.47
CA ALA A 639 -7.93 7.39 -23.92
C ALA A 639 -7.92 6.35 -22.79
N GLU A 640 -9.10 5.90 -22.34
CA GLU A 640 -9.27 5.03 -21.18
C GLU A 640 -8.62 5.60 -19.92
N THR A 641 -8.76 6.92 -19.70
CA THR A 641 -8.16 7.63 -18.58
C THR A 641 -9.17 8.47 -17.81
N ALA A 642 -8.84 8.80 -16.57
CA ALA A 642 -9.54 9.77 -15.74
C ALA A 642 -8.55 10.71 -15.06
N GLU A 643 -8.83 12.01 -15.03
CA GLU A 643 -8.02 13.00 -14.32
C GLU A 643 -8.63 13.32 -12.95
N VAL A 644 -7.79 13.31 -11.93
CA VAL A 644 -8.14 13.66 -10.55
C VAL A 644 -7.37 14.91 -10.14
N GLU A 645 -8.09 15.95 -9.69
CA GLU A 645 -7.52 17.10 -9.00
C GLU A 645 -7.56 16.87 -7.50
N PHE A 646 -6.40 16.75 -6.86
CA PHE A 646 -6.26 16.59 -5.42
C PHE A 646 -6.42 17.92 -4.67
N GLU A 647 -6.74 17.84 -3.36
CA GLU A 647 -6.96 19.02 -2.52
C GLU A 647 -5.73 19.92 -2.36
N ASP A 648 -4.53 19.41 -2.60
CA ASP A 648 -3.27 20.17 -2.60
C ASP A 648 -2.94 20.82 -3.96
N GLY A 649 -3.82 20.66 -4.94
CA GLY A 649 -3.68 21.25 -6.28
C GLY A 649 -2.92 20.37 -7.27
N ARG A 650 -2.49 19.17 -6.87
CA ARG A 650 -1.90 18.19 -7.79
C ARG A 650 -2.97 17.62 -8.72
N TRP A 651 -2.62 17.43 -9.97
CA TRP A 651 -3.43 16.76 -10.99
C TRP A 651 -2.71 15.49 -11.41
N ALA A 652 -3.41 14.37 -11.37
CA ALA A 652 -2.89 13.09 -11.84
C ALA A 652 -3.86 12.43 -12.81
N GLU A 653 -3.32 11.78 -13.84
CA GLU A 653 -4.07 11.00 -14.81
C GLU A 653 -3.95 9.51 -14.45
N TYR A 654 -5.09 8.85 -14.32
CA TYR A 654 -5.23 7.43 -14.06
C TYR A 654 -5.69 6.71 -15.30
N SER A 655 -5.04 5.64 -15.69
CA SER A 655 -5.66 4.68 -16.59
C SER A 655 -6.86 4.01 -15.90
N PHE A 656 -7.83 3.51 -16.67
CA PHE A 656 -8.99 2.82 -16.08
C PHE A 656 -8.61 1.59 -15.24
N LYS A 657 -7.46 0.96 -15.50
CA LYS A 657 -6.91 -0.10 -14.65
C LYS A 657 -6.44 0.39 -13.29
N GLN A 658 -5.87 1.59 -13.23
CA GLN A 658 -5.39 2.20 -11.98
C GLN A 658 -6.51 2.86 -11.17
N LEU A 659 -7.72 3.04 -11.74
CA LEU A 659 -8.85 3.59 -10.98
C LEU A 659 -9.37 2.66 -9.87
N ASP A 660 -8.95 1.39 -9.83
CA ASP A 660 -9.19 0.51 -8.69
C ASP A 660 -8.42 0.95 -7.41
N GLU A 661 -7.44 1.84 -7.56
CA GLU A 661 -6.75 2.51 -6.47
C GLU A 661 -7.54 3.67 -5.86
N GLN A 662 -8.66 4.06 -6.47
CA GLN A 662 -9.55 5.12 -6.00
C GLN A 662 -10.84 4.55 -5.40
N GLU A 663 -11.34 5.18 -4.34
CA GLU A 663 -12.67 4.92 -3.77
C GLU A 663 -13.44 6.23 -3.63
N LEU A 664 -14.77 6.17 -3.73
CA LEU A 664 -15.61 7.32 -3.38
C LEU A 664 -15.37 7.75 -1.93
N ALA A 665 -15.28 9.05 -1.69
CA ALA A 665 -14.86 9.60 -0.40
C ALA A 665 -15.86 10.59 0.23
N TYR A 666 -17.14 10.53 -0.11
CA TYR A 666 -18.19 11.29 0.57
C TYR A 666 -18.30 10.85 2.04
N ALA A 667 -18.21 9.55 2.28
CA ALA A 667 -18.02 8.95 3.59
C ALA A 667 -16.74 8.14 3.60
N VAL A 668 -15.97 8.21 4.69
CA VAL A 668 -14.76 7.42 4.90
C VAL A 668 -14.79 6.76 6.28
N THR A 669 -13.99 5.73 6.48
CA THR A 669 -13.82 5.18 7.84
C THR A 669 -13.05 6.17 8.71
N ILE A 670 -13.32 6.13 10.02
CA ILE A 670 -12.57 6.95 10.99
C ILE A 670 -11.07 6.70 10.90
N HIS A 671 -10.64 5.45 10.63
CA HIS A 671 -9.23 5.11 10.42
C HIS A 671 -8.62 5.87 9.22
N LYS A 672 -9.34 5.96 8.10
CA LYS A 672 -8.87 6.68 6.90
C LYS A 672 -8.92 8.21 7.04
N SER A 673 -9.54 8.73 8.09
CA SER A 673 -9.54 10.17 8.39
C SER A 673 -8.36 10.64 9.24
N GLN A 674 -7.51 9.72 9.71
CA GLN A 674 -6.31 10.08 10.47
C GLN A 674 -5.42 11.03 9.65
N GLY A 675 -4.75 11.98 10.32
CA GLY A 675 -3.95 13.03 9.68
C GLY A 675 -4.75 14.11 8.95
N SER A 676 -6.08 13.96 8.81
CA SER A 676 -6.96 14.93 8.17
C SER A 676 -7.77 15.71 9.20
N GLU A 677 -8.13 16.94 8.86
CA GLU A 677 -9.09 17.76 9.62
C GLU A 677 -10.10 18.37 8.64
N TYR A 678 -11.33 18.52 9.11
CA TYR A 678 -12.44 18.99 8.28
C TYR A 678 -13.17 20.15 8.96
N PRO A 679 -13.70 21.12 8.20
CA PRO A 679 -14.54 22.18 8.78
C PRO A 679 -15.70 21.65 9.61
N ALA A 680 -16.37 20.60 9.13
CA ALA A 680 -17.42 19.89 9.87
C ALA A 680 -17.32 18.38 9.66
N VAL A 681 -17.62 17.65 10.71
CA VAL A 681 -17.67 16.18 10.72
C VAL A 681 -19.04 15.71 11.13
N ILE A 682 -19.58 14.75 10.38
CA ILE A 682 -20.82 14.05 10.71
C ILE A 682 -20.48 12.59 11.06
N ILE A 683 -20.93 12.13 12.22
CA ILE A 683 -20.68 10.77 12.70
C ILE A 683 -22.03 10.02 12.78
N PRO A 684 -22.42 9.26 11.73
CA PRO A 684 -23.56 8.39 11.80
C PRO A 684 -23.26 7.19 12.69
N LEU A 685 -24.11 6.90 13.67
CA LEU A 685 -23.80 5.94 14.72
C LEU A 685 -24.99 5.05 15.08
N LEU A 686 -24.85 3.75 14.82
CA LEU A 686 -25.71 2.67 15.31
C LEU A 686 -24.84 1.57 15.93
N SER A 687 -25.48 0.51 16.44
CA SER A 687 -24.78 -0.65 16.99
C SER A 687 -23.83 -1.30 15.99
N GLY A 688 -22.72 -1.80 16.48
CA GLY A 688 -21.68 -2.47 15.68
C GLY A 688 -20.85 -3.43 16.53
N PRO A 689 -19.83 -4.06 15.93
CA PRO A 689 -18.93 -4.95 16.65
C PRO A 689 -18.24 -4.26 17.83
N ARG A 690 -18.34 -4.84 19.02
CA ARG A 690 -17.85 -4.22 20.28
C ARG A 690 -16.36 -3.89 20.26
N MET A 691 -15.55 -4.70 19.57
CA MET A 691 -14.09 -4.46 19.44
C MET A 691 -13.79 -3.21 18.63
N LEU A 692 -14.64 -2.88 17.66
CA LEU A 692 -14.48 -1.68 16.82
C LEU A 692 -15.08 -0.45 17.47
N MET A 693 -16.22 -0.60 18.17
CA MET A 693 -16.97 0.49 18.81
C MET A 693 -16.35 0.85 20.15
N ASN A 694 -15.18 1.49 20.13
CA ASN A 694 -14.40 1.82 21.32
C ASN A 694 -14.16 3.33 21.46
N ARG A 695 -13.66 3.72 22.63
CA ARG A 695 -13.40 5.10 23.05
C ARG A 695 -12.44 5.82 22.10
N ASN A 696 -11.33 5.20 21.71
CA ASN A 696 -10.30 5.84 20.90
C ASN A 696 -10.79 6.10 19.46
N LEU A 697 -11.66 5.22 18.93
CA LEU A 697 -12.28 5.45 17.65
C LEU A 697 -13.16 6.70 17.68
N LEU A 698 -14.01 6.83 18.73
CA LEU A 698 -14.87 8.00 18.90
C LEU A 698 -14.04 9.27 19.14
N TYR A 699 -13.03 9.20 19.99
CA TYR A 699 -12.09 10.29 20.23
C TYR A 699 -11.44 10.78 18.95
N THR A 700 -10.90 9.85 18.14
CA THR A 700 -10.28 10.18 16.85
C THR A 700 -11.29 10.85 15.91
N ALA A 701 -12.53 10.35 15.83
CA ALA A 701 -13.55 10.94 14.96
C ALA A 701 -13.88 12.38 15.36
N VAL A 702 -14.09 12.63 16.66
CA VAL A 702 -14.41 13.96 17.18
C VAL A 702 -13.28 14.95 16.93
N THR A 703 -12.04 14.52 17.13
CA THR A 703 -10.84 15.37 16.95
C THR A 703 -10.53 15.71 15.48
N ARG A 704 -11.26 15.13 14.50
CA ARG A 704 -11.12 15.49 13.08
C ARG A 704 -11.87 16.78 12.70
N ALA A 705 -12.74 17.31 13.55
CA ALA A 705 -13.51 18.51 13.27
C ALA A 705 -12.83 19.78 13.78
N ARG A 706 -12.84 20.82 12.92
CA ARG A 706 -12.33 22.16 13.28
C ARG A 706 -13.41 23.06 13.86
N LYS A 707 -14.63 23.10 13.24
CA LYS A 707 -15.68 24.05 13.57
C LYS A 707 -16.97 23.39 14.08
N CYS A 708 -17.27 22.16 13.67
CA CYS A 708 -18.51 21.50 14.05
C CYS A 708 -18.44 19.98 14.02
N VAL A 709 -18.92 19.33 15.07
CA VAL A 709 -19.21 17.89 15.12
C VAL A 709 -20.71 17.69 15.24
N THR A 710 -21.27 16.81 14.41
CA THR A 710 -22.65 16.36 14.55
C THR A 710 -22.70 14.84 14.60
N VAL A 711 -23.04 14.28 15.75
CA VAL A 711 -23.32 12.84 15.88
C VAL A 711 -24.80 12.60 15.57
N VAL A 712 -25.09 11.67 14.69
CA VAL A 712 -26.46 11.31 14.30
C VAL A 712 -26.67 9.83 14.56
N GLY A 713 -27.43 9.48 15.60
CA GLY A 713 -27.64 8.07 15.89
C GLY A 713 -28.09 7.72 17.30
N SER A 714 -27.69 6.52 17.72
CA SER A 714 -28.04 5.93 19.01
C SER A 714 -27.25 6.55 20.16
N GLU A 715 -27.94 7.12 21.12
CA GLU A 715 -27.34 7.62 22.36
C GLU A 715 -26.70 6.52 23.19
N GLU A 716 -27.33 5.34 23.25
CA GLU A 716 -26.81 4.18 23.97
C GLU A 716 -25.45 3.77 23.41
N THR A 717 -25.38 3.61 22.08
CA THR A 717 -24.13 3.26 21.39
C THR A 717 -23.02 4.30 21.65
N PHE A 718 -23.36 5.58 21.60
CA PHE A 718 -22.42 6.67 21.88
C PHE A 718 -21.84 6.57 23.32
N ARG A 719 -22.73 6.37 24.32
CA ARG A 719 -22.33 6.23 25.71
C ARG A 719 -21.52 4.96 25.97
N ASP A 720 -21.87 3.86 25.30
CA ASP A 720 -21.14 2.61 25.40
C ASP A 720 -19.74 2.72 24.77
N MET A 721 -19.57 3.44 23.68
CA MET A 721 -18.25 3.70 23.11
C MET A 721 -17.35 4.47 24.09
N ILE A 722 -17.89 5.46 24.81
CA ILE A 722 -17.15 6.22 25.82
C ILE A 722 -16.67 5.30 26.95
N ARG A 723 -17.50 4.34 27.37
CA ARG A 723 -17.17 3.37 28.43
C ARG A 723 -16.24 2.28 27.96
N ASN A 724 -16.21 1.98 26.65
CA ASN A 724 -15.47 0.86 26.10
C ASN A 724 -14.00 1.21 25.88
N GLU A 725 -13.16 0.82 26.83
CA GLU A 725 -11.68 0.95 26.73
C GLU A 725 -11.01 -0.18 25.95
N LYS A 726 -11.77 -1.24 25.63
CA LYS A 726 -11.21 -2.41 24.96
C LYS A 726 -10.80 -2.03 23.54
N GLN A 727 -9.52 -1.77 23.38
CA GLN A 727 -8.89 -1.71 22.08
C GLN A 727 -8.49 -3.12 21.68
N GLN A 728 -8.41 -3.36 20.38
CA GLN A 728 -7.71 -4.55 19.90
C GLN A 728 -6.26 -4.46 20.40
N ARG A 729 -5.89 -5.39 21.29
CA ARG A 729 -4.53 -5.45 21.81
C ARG A 729 -3.58 -5.67 20.64
N ARG A 730 -2.63 -4.77 20.45
CA ARG A 730 -1.54 -4.98 19.52
C ARG A 730 -0.40 -5.64 20.23
N TYR A 731 0.08 -6.70 19.66
CA TYR A 731 1.26 -7.40 20.13
C TYR A 731 2.49 -6.75 19.50
N SER A 732 3.13 -5.88 20.27
CA SER A 732 4.41 -5.23 19.98
C SER A 732 5.28 -5.28 21.22
N SER A 733 6.58 -5.26 21.10
CA SER A 733 7.52 -5.27 22.23
C SER A 733 8.70 -4.30 22.03
N LEU A 734 8.50 -3.27 21.23
CA LEU A 734 9.50 -2.23 21.01
C LEU A 734 9.89 -1.55 22.37
N ASP A 735 8.92 -1.33 23.26
CA ASP A 735 9.16 -0.80 24.61
C ASP A 735 10.18 -1.64 25.40
N GLN A 736 10.02 -2.96 25.37
CA GLN A 736 10.93 -3.88 26.04
C GLN A 736 12.29 -3.95 25.36
N ARG A 737 12.32 -3.93 24.01
CA ARG A 737 13.58 -3.88 23.25
C ARG A 737 14.39 -2.66 23.61
N ILE A 738 13.74 -1.50 23.74
CA ILE A 738 14.38 -0.25 24.16
C ILE A 738 14.94 -0.38 25.59
N GLN A 739 14.21 -1.01 26.50
CA GLN A 739 14.66 -1.23 27.88
C GLN A 739 15.81 -2.24 27.98
N GLU A 740 15.84 -3.27 27.12
CA GLU A 740 16.86 -4.31 27.08
C GLU A 740 18.15 -3.86 26.35
N THR A 741 18.06 -2.82 25.52
CA THR A 741 19.22 -2.26 24.80
C THR A 741 19.98 -1.33 25.76
N GLU A 742 21.24 -1.69 26.08
CA GLU A 742 22.16 -0.89 26.91
C GLU A 742 22.75 0.29 26.14
#